data_2f0f6f89954fb0494d72ff6a54aa74b7
#
_entry.id   2f0f6f89954fb0494d72ff6a54aa74b7
#
_cell.length_a   1.000
_cell.length_b   1.000
_cell.length_c   1.000
_cell.angle_alpha   90.00
_cell.angle_beta   90.00
_cell.angle_gamma   90.00
#
_symmetry.space_group_name_H-M   'P 1'
#
loop_
_entity.id
_entity.type
_entity.pdbx_description
1 polymer ?
#
loop_
_entity_poly.entity_id
_entity_poly.type
_entity_poly.pdbx_seq_one_letter_code
_entity_poly.pdbx_strand_id
1 'polypeptide(L)'
;MMLAPWVLMPVVAALDRRDDSRPLWQYAARSAAAVALMGAVNAVATLAALGVSVLWWLLHRPDRRWLRFGAWWAAGLLAACAWWLVPLLILSRVSPPFLDFIESSGVTTEWTSLTEVLRGASSWTPFVSSERVAGAVLVTQPAAVLATGTLAAAGLAGLCMRHMPFRGRMVTLVAVGLVLMCVGFAGQLGSPIADDVRAFLDGAGAPLRNIHKFEPFLRLPLVLGVAHLLARVPLPGSVPLRESLSAFAHPQRSRPVAATIVILVAVVGAGSLMWTGQLAPTGTYRDLPRYWQQAAGWLSDHADPDNTGAPGRALVVPGAPFADQLWGLTRDEPLQPLADTPWAVRDAIPLTPPGAIRAMDSVQRSIADGRPSPGLAATLAAQGVRFVVLRADLEPDTSRSARPLLAQAALAGSPGLRRVAVFGPDVGPPSIRDVVRDNGLRPAMPAIQIFAVEATGFPGTGPLLVDADSVTEVAGGPEALARIADLRARMGSPPLGPAILSTDARRAGRPPGPTIVTDTPADRETDFGRVDDHSSAIRAPGDPRRTHNAVADYPVDGQPLVRGEWLLDNRPDAVRVDVSGSAADATQPGQTSPSNSAAAAFDGDANTAWVSAGLQSAVGQWMRIGFTTPHSGLALTVRTAKALGPDVSSVVVTTEAGSTVASGIKPGVPVTITVPSGPTRWVSIRAAETADGSAGNQFALGEVSVSDLQSGFPLTIRHRVMLPPLPPGTTVAQWVLGQELAGRASCVDDPAAGTIRCAPALGLTAETPGLFTRALQVPTPTAVTPAVILTPRPGDALNALLRGPGQIVAVSYTHLTLPTS
;
A
#
# COMPACT_ATOMS: atom_id res chain seq x y z
N MET A 1 20.55 -15.12 7.56
CA MET A 1 21.07 -14.81 8.91
C MET A 1 21.67 -16.01 9.66
N MET A 2 21.17 -17.22 9.46
CA MET A 2 21.71 -18.44 10.11
C MET A 2 23.19 -18.73 9.79
N LEU A 3 23.72 -18.23 8.68
CA LEU A 3 25.11 -18.39 8.28
C LEU A 3 26.08 -17.38 8.91
N ALA A 4 25.60 -16.41 9.71
CA ALA A 4 26.48 -15.44 10.36
C ALA A 4 27.64 -16.07 11.18
N PRO A 5 27.45 -17.17 11.94
CA PRO A 5 28.56 -17.85 12.60
C PRO A 5 29.61 -18.37 11.61
N TRP A 6 29.20 -18.89 10.44
CA TRP A 6 30.10 -19.42 9.43
C TRP A 6 30.89 -18.33 8.70
N VAL A 7 30.34 -17.09 8.61
CA VAL A 7 31.08 -15.92 8.14
C VAL A 7 32.15 -15.50 9.15
N LEU A 8 31.80 -15.53 10.47
CA LEU A 8 32.67 -15.06 11.56
C LEU A 8 33.80 -16.05 11.87
N MET A 9 33.52 -17.37 11.87
CA MET A 9 34.52 -18.38 12.28
C MET A 9 35.86 -18.27 11.54
N PRO A 10 35.92 -18.12 10.20
CA PRO A 10 37.19 -17.93 9.48
C PRO A 10 37.92 -16.65 9.89
N VAL A 11 37.19 -15.57 10.20
CA VAL A 11 37.78 -14.29 10.66
C VAL A 11 38.47 -14.51 12.01
N VAL A 12 37.79 -15.18 12.95
CA VAL A 12 38.37 -15.55 14.26
C VAL A 12 39.59 -16.45 14.10
N ALA A 13 39.51 -17.48 13.23
CA ALA A 13 40.63 -18.40 13.01
C ALA A 13 41.85 -17.62 12.45
N ALA A 14 41.64 -16.77 11.47
CA ALA A 14 42.70 -16.01 10.83
C ALA A 14 43.36 -14.97 11.74
N LEU A 15 42.58 -14.23 12.54
CA LEU A 15 43.06 -13.05 13.25
C LEU A 15 43.30 -13.28 14.76
N ASP A 16 42.41 -14.01 15.44
CA ASP A 16 42.53 -14.21 16.89
C ASP A 16 43.39 -15.41 17.24
N ARG A 17 43.09 -16.56 16.58
CA ARG A 17 43.86 -17.80 16.83
C ARG A 17 45.19 -17.80 16.07
N ARG A 18 45.35 -16.89 15.09
CA ARG A 18 46.52 -16.81 14.19
C ARG A 18 46.91 -18.17 13.65
N ASP A 19 45.90 -18.93 13.22
CA ASP A 19 46.06 -20.24 12.67
C ASP A 19 46.82 -20.15 11.35
N ASP A 20 48.03 -20.65 11.29
CA ASP A 20 48.91 -20.64 10.13
C ASP A 20 48.86 -21.96 9.33
N SER A 21 47.93 -22.88 9.70
CA SER A 21 47.72 -24.12 8.95
C SER A 21 47.30 -23.90 7.49
N ARG A 22 46.79 -22.70 7.21
CA ARG A 22 46.29 -22.31 5.88
C ARG A 22 46.67 -20.88 5.55
N PRO A 23 46.85 -20.56 4.27
CA PRO A 23 47.08 -19.19 3.82
C PRO A 23 45.85 -18.32 4.04
N LEU A 24 46.07 -17.00 4.32
CA LEU A 24 44.98 -16.06 4.68
C LEU A 24 43.86 -15.96 3.66
N TRP A 25 44.15 -16.10 2.37
CA TRP A 25 43.16 -16.07 1.32
C TRP A 25 42.13 -17.22 1.44
N GLN A 26 42.54 -18.41 1.96
CA GLN A 26 41.59 -19.51 2.15
C GLN A 26 40.58 -19.24 3.29
N TYR A 27 41.00 -18.56 4.37
CA TYR A 27 40.08 -18.12 5.42
C TYR A 27 39.13 -17.05 4.88
N ALA A 28 39.65 -16.10 4.11
CA ALA A 28 38.84 -15.05 3.47
C ALA A 28 37.83 -15.68 2.48
N ALA A 29 38.25 -16.61 1.65
CA ALA A 29 37.39 -17.34 0.71
C ALA A 29 36.27 -18.13 1.40
N ARG A 30 36.57 -18.81 2.52
CA ARG A 30 35.56 -19.54 3.29
C ARG A 30 34.50 -18.61 3.87
N SER A 31 34.91 -17.45 4.42
CA SER A 31 33.99 -16.44 4.89
C SER A 31 33.13 -15.88 3.76
N ALA A 32 33.74 -15.55 2.60
CA ALA A 32 33.03 -15.10 1.42
C ALA A 32 32.07 -16.16 0.84
N ALA A 33 32.48 -17.44 0.85
CA ALA A 33 31.61 -18.53 0.42
C ALA A 33 30.38 -18.67 1.33
N ALA A 34 30.52 -18.48 2.64
CA ALA A 34 29.39 -18.46 3.54
C ALA A 34 28.41 -17.31 3.23
N VAL A 35 28.92 -16.15 2.81
CA VAL A 35 28.09 -15.03 2.32
C VAL A 35 27.42 -15.38 0.99
N ALA A 36 28.12 -15.99 0.05
CA ALA A 36 27.54 -16.43 -1.23
C ALA A 36 26.38 -17.43 -1.01
N LEU A 37 26.53 -18.34 -0.03
CA LEU A 37 25.49 -19.32 0.34
C LEU A 37 24.25 -18.69 1.02
N MET A 38 24.32 -17.44 1.47
CA MET A 38 23.13 -16.70 1.95
C MET A 38 22.14 -16.38 0.83
N GLY A 39 22.59 -16.42 -0.42
CA GLY A 39 21.81 -16.05 -1.60
C GLY A 39 21.54 -14.55 -1.71
N ALA A 40 20.78 -14.17 -2.72
CA ALA A 40 20.40 -12.79 -3.01
C ALA A 40 19.02 -12.40 -2.46
N VAL A 41 18.48 -13.18 -1.55
CA VAL A 41 17.08 -13.03 -1.09
C VAL A 41 16.81 -11.67 -0.45
N ASN A 42 17.79 -11.13 0.30
CA ASN A 42 17.65 -9.80 0.92
C ASN A 42 19.01 -9.18 1.22
N ALA A 43 19.31 -8.05 0.57
CA ALA A 43 20.57 -7.33 0.72
C ALA A 43 20.83 -6.90 2.18
N VAL A 44 19.82 -6.39 2.88
CA VAL A 44 19.96 -5.90 4.28
C VAL A 44 20.19 -7.06 5.24
N ALA A 45 19.53 -8.19 5.05
CA ALA A 45 19.76 -9.38 5.88
C ALA A 45 21.19 -9.92 5.70
N THR A 46 21.71 -9.88 4.47
CA THR A 46 23.11 -10.24 4.17
C THR A 46 24.07 -9.26 4.82
N LEU A 47 23.83 -7.96 4.70
CA LEU A 47 24.61 -6.92 5.37
C LEU A 47 24.61 -7.07 6.89
N ALA A 48 23.47 -7.33 7.51
CA ALA A 48 23.35 -7.51 8.96
C ALA A 48 24.12 -8.75 9.46
N ALA A 49 24.03 -9.86 8.74
CA ALA A 49 24.79 -11.07 9.07
C ALA A 49 26.30 -10.89 8.88
N LEU A 50 26.72 -10.22 7.82
CA LEU A 50 28.12 -9.85 7.55
C LEU A 50 28.63 -8.82 8.57
N GLY A 51 27.79 -7.89 9.00
CA GLY A 51 28.12 -6.77 9.89
C GLY A 51 28.72 -7.25 11.21
N VAL A 52 28.31 -8.37 11.73
CA VAL A 52 28.92 -9.01 12.93
C VAL A 52 30.41 -9.28 12.69
N SER A 53 30.73 -9.87 11.51
CA SER A 53 32.12 -10.19 11.15
C SER A 53 32.94 -8.96 10.81
N VAL A 54 32.33 -7.94 10.20
CA VAL A 54 32.97 -6.64 9.92
C VAL A 54 33.32 -5.94 11.23
N LEU A 55 32.37 -5.86 12.18
CA LEU A 55 32.64 -5.26 13.48
C LEU A 55 33.73 -6.03 14.23
N TRP A 56 33.68 -7.35 14.18
CA TRP A 56 34.72 -8.19 14.77
C TRP A 56 36.11 -7.89 14.17
N TRP A 57 36.21 -7.79 12.84
CA TRP A 57 37.43 -7.42 12.13
C TRP A 57 37.91 -6.01 12.52
N LEU A 58 37.02 -5.02 12.61
CA LEU A 58 37.33 -3.65 13.02
C LEU A 58 37.85 -3.54 14.47
N LEU A 59 37.46 -4.45 15.36
CA LEU A 59 37.92 -4.50 16.75
C LEU A 59 39.34 -5.06 16.92
N HIS A 60 40.02 -5.41 15.83
CA HIS A 60 41.43 -5.79 15.87
C HIS A 60 42.35 -4.58 15.67
N ARG A 61 43.57 -4.67 16.23
CA ARG A 61 44.62 -3.69 15.92
C ARG A 61 45.08 -3.87 14.49
N PRO A 62 45.18 -2.79 13.69
CA PRO A 62 45.66 -2.84 12.34
C PRO A 62 47.13 -3.30 12.32
N ASP A 63 47.36 -4.46 11.70
CA ASP A 63 48.70 -5.00 11.41
C ASP A 63 48.73 -5.52 9.96
N ARG A 64 49.89 -5.98 9.51
CA ARG A 64 50.06 -6.51 8.13
C ARG A 64 49.18 -7.72 7.86
N ARG A 65 48.89 -8.53 8.88
CA ARG A 65 48.00 -9.70 8.76
C ARG A 65 46.56 -9.25 8.60
N TRP A 66 46.11 -8.30 9.41
CA TRP A 66 44.78 -7.69 9.35
C TRP A 66 44.53 -7.05 7.98
N LEU A 67 45.49 -6.27 7.43
CA LEU A 67 45.37 -5.67 6.09
C LEU A 67 45.30 -6.71 4.99
N ARG A 68 46.21 -7.71 4.99
CA ARG A 68 46.22 -8.78 3.97
C ARG A 68 44.95 -9.62 4.00
N PHE A 69 44.49 -9.99 5.20
CA PHE A 69 43.22 -10.69 5.33
C PHE A 69 42.07 -9.83 4.81
N GLY A 70 41.97 -8.57 5.24
CA GLY A 70 40.93 -7.62 4.81
C GLY A 70 40.89 -7.45 3.28
N ALA A 71 42.05 -7.33 2.63
CA ALA A 71 42.11 -7.22 1.17
C ALA A 71 41.56 -8.46 0.45
N TRP A 72 41.98 -9.67 0.84
CA TRP A 72 41.47 -10.91 0.28
C TRP A 72 39.98 -11.10 0.59
N TRP A 73 39.57 -10.69 1.79
CA TRP A 73 38.17 -10.81 2.22
C TRP A 73 37.26 -9.86 1.44
N ALA A 74 37.67 -8.61 1.27
CA ALA A 74 36.95 -7.65 0.44
C ALA A 74 36.81 -8.12 -1.02
N ALA A 75 37.89 -8.62 -1.62
CA ALA A 75 37.83 -9.19 -2.96
C ALA A 75 36.88 -10.39 -3.06
N GLY A 76 36.93 -11.29 -2.07
CA GLY A 76 36.02 -12.44 -2.01
C GLY A 76 34.57 -12.05 -1.82
N LEU A 77 34.28 -11.04 -0.97
CA LEU A 77 32.93 -10.53 -0.76
C LEU A 77 32.36 -9.84 -2.00
N LEU A 78 33.18 -9.03 -2.69
CA LEU A 78 32.79 -8.42 -3.96
C LEU A 78 32.43 -9.49 -4.98
N ALA A 79 33.26 -10.51 -5.14
CA ALA A 79 32.97 -11.63 -6.05
C ALA A 79 31.70 -12.40 -5.66
N ALA A 80 31.46 -12.62 -4.34
CA ALA A 80 30.28 -13.31 -3.83
C ALA A 80 28.98 -12.52 -4.00
N CYS A 81 29.03 -11.18 -4.00
CA CYS A 81 27.85 -10.31 -4.02
C CYS A 81 27.60 -9.65 -5.39
N ALA A 82 28.62 -9.53 -6.27
CA ALA A 82 28.52 -8.75 -7.51
C ALA A 82 27.35 -9.19 -8.42
N TRP A 83 27.08 -10.47 -8.53
CA TRP A 83 26.07 -11.04 -9.42
C TRP A 83 24.64 -10.60 -9.10
N TRP A 84 24.36 -10.20 -7.87
CA TRP A 84 23.05 -9.68 -7.47
C TRP A 84 23.10 -8.19 -7.10
N LEU A 85 24.25 -7.69 -6.61
CA LEU A 85 24.39 -6.29 -6.21
C LEU A 85 24.36 -5.37 -7.44
N VAL A 86 25.02 -5.76 -8.54
CA VAL A 86 25.02 -4.96 -9.77
C VAL A 86 23.62 -4.86 -10.38
N PRO A 87 22.85 -5.96 -10.58
CA PRO A 87 21.45 -5.86 -10.99
C PRO A 87 20.58 -5.01 -10.05
N LEU A 88 20.76 -5.13 -8.73
CA LEU A 88 20.04 -4.33 -7.76
C LEU A 88 20.30 -2.82 -7.90
N LEU A 89 21.56 -2.44 -8.14
CA LEU A 89 21.94 -1.04 -8.39
C LEU A 89 21.36 -0.51 -9.71
N ILE A 90 21.30 -1.33 -10.75
CA ILE A 90 20.65 -0.96 -12.02
C ILE A 90 19.14 -0.81 -11.79
N LEU A 91 18.51 -1.77 -11.13
CA LEU A 91 17.08 -1.76 -10.85
C LEU A 91 16.68 -0.52 -10.05
N SER A 92 17.50 -0.09 -9.08
CA SER A 92 17.24 1.11 -8.27
C SER A 92 17.12 2.41 -9.07
N ARG A 93 17.64 2.43 -10.30
CA ARG A 93 17.56 3.61 -11.20
C ARG A 93 16.31 3.62 -12.09
N VAL A 94 15.69 2.48 -12.30
CA VAL A 94 14.56 2.31 -13.24
C VAL A 94 13.26 1.92 -12.55
N SER A 95 13.32 1.40 -11.32
CA SER A 95 12.12 1.06 -10.54
C SER A 95 11.49 2.29 -9.90
N PRO A 96 10.16 2.31 -9.75
CA PRO A 96 9.53 3.27 -8.85
C PRO A 96 10.06 3.06 -7.42
N PRO A 97 10.00 4.09 -6.55
CA PRO A 97 10.48 4.02 -5.17
C PRO A 97 9.56 3.15 -4.30
N PHE A 98 9.50 1.84 -4.58
CA PHE A 98 8.58 0.91 -3.93
C PHE A 98 8.74 0.84 -2.41
N LEU A 99 9.89 1.23 -1.86
CA LEU A 99 10.10 1.32 -0.42
C LEU A 99 9.19 2.37 0.27
N ASP A 100 8.65 3.31 -0.48
CA ASP A 100 7.72 4.31 0.03
C ASP A 100 6.29 3.73 0.19
N PHE A 101 6.01 2.58 -0.44
CA PHE A 101 4.70 1.94 -0.47
C PHE A 101 4.59 0.69 0.43
N ILE A 102 5.63 0.37 1.19
CA ILE A 102 5.64 -0.73 2.16
C ILE A 102 5.62 -0.19 3.59
N GLU A 103 5.80 -1.05 4.58
CA GLU A 103 5.76 -0.71 6.00
C GLU A 103 6.63 0.51 6.36
N SER A 104 6.10 1.43 7.17
CA SER A 104 6.82 2.60 7.68
C SER A 104 7.77 2.24 8.82
N SER A 105 8.69 3.15 9.15
CA SER A 105 9.57 3.02 10.32
C SER A 105 8.77 2.95 11.63
N GLY A 106 7.63 3.62 11.70
CA GLY A 106 6.71 3.54 12.84
C GLY A 106 6.31 2.09 13.15
N VAL A 107 5.88 1.35 12.11
CA VAL A 107 5.50 -0.08 12.22
C VAL A 107 6.70 -0.95 12.58
N THR A 108 7.83 -0.76 11.92
CA THR A 108 8.99 -1.66 12.11
C THR A 108 9.74 -1.45 13.43
N THR A 109 9.56 -0.29 14.08
CA THR A 109 10.19 0.05 15.36
C THR A 109 9.24 -0.04 16.56
N GLU A 110 7.96 -0.29 16.36
CA GLU A 110 6.94 -0.29 17.42
C GLU A 110 7.23 -1.33 18.52
N TRP A 111 7.75 -2.49 18.14
CA TRP A 111 8.00 -3.62 19.05
C TRP A 111 9.46 -3.74 19.51
N THR A 112 10.28 -2.70 19.30
CA THR A 112 11.73 -2.76 19.55
C THR A 112 12.15 -2.18 20.91
N SER A 113 11.32 -2.37 21.94
CA SER A 113 11.72 -2.06 23.32
C SER A 113 12.96 -2.90 23.74
N LEU A 114 13.73 -2.40 24.68
CA LEU A 114 14.94 -3.07 25.18
C LEU A 114 14.66 -4.54 25.58
N THR A 115 13.55 -4.78 26.25
CA THR A 115 13.15 -6.10 26.73
C THR A 115 12.81 -7.03 25.58
N GLU A 116 12.02 -6.57 24.60
CA GLU A 116 11.62 -7.37 23.46
C GLU A 116 12.80 -7.68 22.53
N VAL A 117 13.68 -6.72 22.34
CA VAL A 117 14.93 -6.92 21.59
C VAL A 117 15.84 -7.94 22.25
N LEU A 118 16.03 -7.88 23.56
CA LEU A 118 16.84 -8.88 24.30
C LEU A 118 16.23 -10.29 24.25
N ARG A 119 14.90 -10.37 24.34
CA ARG A 119 14.17 -11.65 24.28
C ARG A 119 14.09 -12.25 22.87
N GLY A 120 14.25 -11.45 21.80
CA GLY A 120 14.06 -11.86 20.41
C GLY A 120 12.60 -11.87 19.96
N ALA A 121 11.78 -11.02 20.56
CA ALA A 121 10.36 -10.91 20.31
C ALA A 121 10.01 -9.55 19.64
N SER A 122 11.01 -8.85 19.09
CA SER A 122 10.87 -7.50 18.53
C SER A 122 10.41 -7.44 17.08
N SER A 123 10.06 -8.57 16.45
CA SER A 123 9.59 -8.58 15.06
C SER A 123 8.17 -8.00 14.95
N TRP A 124 7.98 -7.08 14.01
CA TRP A 124 6.68 -6.48 13.69
C TRP A 124 5.78 -7.40 12.85
N THR A 125 6.36 -8.33 12.09
CA THR A 125 5.63 -9.16 11.12
C THR A 125 4.44 -9.94 11.67
N PRO A 126 4.46 -10.49 12.92
CA PRO A 126 3.31 -11.18 13.46
C PRO A 126 2.06 -10.32 13.70
N PHE A 127 2.23 -9.00 13.73
CA PHE A 127 1.16 -8.05 14.01
C PHE A 127 0.52 -7.45 12.76
N VAL A 128 1.13 -7.65 11.59
CA VAL A 128 0.61 -7.18 10.29
C VAL A 128 0.27 -8.31 9.33
N SER A 129 0.77 -9.51 9.57
CA SER A 129 0.54 -10.69 8.72
C SER A 129 -0.26 -11.74 9.49
N SER A 130 -1.52 -11.93 9.13
CA SER A 130 -2.44 -12.85 9.82
C SER A 130 -1.96 -14.30 9.83
N GLU A 131 -1.22 -14.72 8.82
CA GLU A 131 -0.65 -16.06 8.72
C GLU A 131 0.60 -16.28 9.60
N ARG A 132 1.16 -15.23 10.20
CA ARG A 132 2.36 -15.29 11.05
C ARG A 132 2.09 -15.01 12.51
N VAL A 133 0.84 -15.18 12.96
CA VAL A 133 0.41 -14.93 14.35
C VAL A 133 1.20 -15.72 15.39
N ALA A 134 1.84 -16.84 15.03
CA ALA A 134 2.66 -17.61 15.95
C ALA A 134 3.73 -16.76 16.66
N GLY A 135 4.32 -15.78 15.99
CA GLY A 135 5.28 -14.84 16.58
C GLY A 135 4.68 -13.97 17.68
N ALA A 136 3.39 -13.65 17.64
CA ALA A 136 2.69 -12.87 18.66
C ALA A 136 2.61 -13.62 20.01
N VAL A 137 2.61 -14.96 19.99
CA VAL A 137 2.63 -15.81 21.19
C VAL A 137 3.84 -15.48 22.08
N LEU A 138 4.99 -15.15 21.48
CA LEU A 138 6.20 -14.78 22.21
C LEU A 138 6.05 -13.49 23.03
N VAL A 139 5.10 -12.64 22.69
CA VAL A 139 4.82 -11.36 23.37
C VAL A 139 3.61 -11.48 24.29
N THR A 140 2.59 -12.26 23.91
CA THR A 140 1.30 -12.28 24.61
C THR A 140 1.19 -13.39 25.66
N GLN A 141 1.91 -14.52 25.51
CA GLN A 141 1.79 -15.62 26.45
C GLN A 141 2.84 -15.56 27.56
N PRO A 142 2.43 -15.50 28.84
CA PRO A 142 3.36 -15.37 29.97
C PRO A 142 4.45 -16.45 30.03
N ALA A 143 4.12 -17.70 29.69
CA ALA A 143 5.10 -18.80 29.68
C ALA A 143 6.21 -18.57 28.64
N ALA A 144 5.84 -18.09 27.44
CA ALA A 144 6.81 -17.76 26.40
C ALA A 144 7.65 -16.53 26.78
N VAL A 145 7.03 -15.52 27.41
CA VAL A 145 7.71 -14.33 27.94
C VAL A 145 8.78 -14.73 28.97
N LEU A 146 8.41 -15.54 29.95
CA LEU A 146 9.32 -16.02 30.98
C LEU A 146 10.44 -16.88 30.39
N ALA A 147 10.12 -17.80 29.48
CA ALA A 147 11.11 -18.68 28.86
C ALA A 147 12.15 -17.89 28.05
N THR A 148 11.72 -17.02 27.17
CA THR A 148 12.61 -16.17 26.34
C THR A 148 13.40 -15.18 27.19
N GLY A 149 12.78 -14.58 28.23
CA GLY A 149 13.43 -13.72 29.19
C GLY A 149 14.54 -14.45 30.00
N THR A 150 14.24 -15.66 30.43
CA THR A 150 15.23 -16.52 31.13
C THR A 150 16.43 -16.82 30.23
N LEU A 151 16.23 -17.13 28.96
CA LEU A 151 17.31 -17.36 28.00
C LEU A 151 18.16 -16.10 27.77
N ALA A 152 17.53 -14.95 27.64
CA ALA A 152 18.24 -13.67 27.50
C ALA A 152 19.10 -13.37 28.76
N ALA A 153 18.50 -13.55 29.93
CA ALA A 153 19.21 -13.35 31.20
C ALA A 153 20.38 -14.34 31.37
N ALA A 154 20.19 -15.61 31.02
CA ALA A 154 21.25 -16.63 31.05
C ALA A 154 22.40 -16.28 30.09
N GLY A 155 22.07 -15.76 28.88
CA GLY A 155 23.06 -15.31 27.92
C GLY A 155 23.89 -14.15 28.46
N LEU A 156 23.26 -13.13 29.03
CA LEU A 156 23.95 -12.00 29.69
C LEU A 156 24.77 -12.44 30.87
N ALA A 157 24.24 -13.32 31.73
CA ALA A 157 24.97 -13.86 32.88
C ALA A 157 26.23 -14.61 32.41
N GLY A 158 26.13 -15.45 31.36
CA GLY A 158 27.28 -16.12 30.79
C GLY A 158 28.34 -15.18 30.25
N LEU A 159 27.93 -14.11 29.55
CA LEU A 159 28.84 -13.07 29.07
C LEU A 159 29.56 -12.33 30.22
N CYS A 160 28.91 -12.18 31.38
CA CYS A 160 29.49 -11.55 32.57
C CYS A 160 30.47 -12.45 33.32
N MET A 161 30.48 -13.77 33.04
CA MET A 161 31.34 -14.72 33.80
C MET A 161 32.82 -14.49 33.53
N ARG A 162 33.64 -14.85 34.54
CA ARG A 162 35.10 -14.88 34.40
C ARG A 162 35.49 -15.95 33.37
N HIS A 163 36.57 -15.69 32.64
CA HIS A 163 37.15 -16.55 31.60
C HIS A 163 36.23 -16.79 30.34
N MET A 164 35.21 -15.93 30.14
CA MET A 164 34.49 -15.94 28.89
C MET A 164 35.44 -15.53 27.73
N PRO A 165 35.66 -16.41 26.71
CA PRO A 165 36.49 -16.06 25.57
C PRO A 165 35.96 -14.84 24.84
N PHE A 166 36.85 -13.94 24.41
CA PHE A 166 36.49 -12.72 23.62
C PHE A 166 35.40 -11.82 24.25
N ARG A 167 35.25 -11.86 25.59
CA ARG A 167 34.19 -11.14 26.32
C ARG A 167 34.02 -9.70 25.87
N GLY A 168 35.10 -8.93 25.74
CA GLY A 168 35.02 -7.52 25.34
C GLY A 168 34.32 -7.35 23.98
N ARG A 169 34.71 -8.13 22.96
CA ARG A 169 34.11 -8.06 21.61
C ARG A 169 32.65 -8.52 21.62
N MET A 170 32.33 -9.57 22.36
CA MET A 170 30.95 -10.04 22.49
C MET A 170 30.04 -8.99 23.13
N VAL A 171 30.51 -8.33 24.19
CA VAL A 171 29.78 -7.24 24.84
C VAL A 171 29.63 -6.02 23.89
N THR A 172 30.66 -5.70 23.12
CA THR A 172 30.57 -4.65 22.09
C THR A 172 29.52 -5.00 21.01
N LEU A 173 29.48 -6.26 20.54
CA LEU A 173 28.44 -6.70 19.61
C LEU A 173 27.04 -6.51 20.20
N VAL A 174 26.83 -6.92 21.46
CA VAL A 174 25.53 -6.73 22.14
C VAL A 174 25.19 -5.25 22.24
N ALA A 175 26.12 -4.40 22.66
CA ALA A 175 25.89 -2.96 22.80
C ALA A 175 25.53 -2.31 21.46
N VAL A 176 26.27 -2.61 20.39
CA VAL A 176 25.99 -2.11 19.04
C VAL A 176 24.63 -2.64 18.54
N GLY A 177 24.32 -3.92 18.75
CA GLY A 177 23.04 -4.50 18.39
C GLY A 177 21.86 -3.85 19.10
N LEU A 178 21.99 -3.58 20.40
CA LEU A 178 20.96 -2.86 21.17
C LEU A 178 20.74 -1.44 20.63
N VAL A 179 21.81 -0.71 20.37
CA VAL A 179 21.69 0.65 19.77
C VAL A 179 20.98 0.57 18.43
N LEU A 180 21.42 -0.30 17.51
CA LEU A 180 20.84 -0.42 16.18
C LEU A 180 19.35 -0.80 16.21
N MET A 181 18.93 -1.61 17.17
CA MET A 181 17.56 -2.13 17.21
C MET A 181 16.61 -1.31 18.09
N CYS A 182 17.09 -0.63 19.14
CA CYS A 182 16.22 0.09 20.08
C CYS A 182 16.13 1.60 19.81
N VAL A 183 17.04 2.18 19.03
CA VAL A 183 17.16 3.65 18.89
C VAL A 183 15.93 4.31 18.24
N GLY A 184 15.17 3.57 17.45
CA GLY A 184 13.90 4.03 16.82
C GLY A 184 12.63 3.79 17.64
N PHE A 185 12.76 3.21 18.85
CA PHE A 185 11.60 2.93 19.69
C PHE A 185 11.08 4.19 20.38
N ALA A 186 9.79 4.54 20.17
CA ALA A 186 9.15 5.74 20.70
C ALA A 186 8.13 5.45 21.84
N GLY A 187 8.00 4.18 22.29
CA GLY A 187 7.11 3.80 23.40
C GLY A 187 7.61 4.26 24.78
N GLN A 188 7.00 3.73 25.84
CA GLN A 188 7.47 3.98 27.22
C GLN A 188 8.95 3.64 27.37
N LEU A 189 9.73 4.55 27.96
CA LEU A 189 11.19 4.48 28.02
C LEU A 189 11.85 4.41 26.63
N GLY A 190 11.23 5.05 25.65
CA GLY A 190 11.74 5.14 24.28
C GLY A 190 13.02 5.99 24.18
N SER A 191 13.63 5.92 23.00
CA SER A 191 14.79 6.73 22.68
C SER A 191 14.42 8.21 22.55
N PRO A 192 15.20 9.13 23.14
CA PRO A 192 14.95 10.57 23.00
C PRO A 192 15.11 11.09 21.55
N ILE A 193 15.75 10.34 20.69
CA ILE A 193 15.95 10.65 19.26
C ILE A 193 15.16 9.72 18.34
N ALA A 194 14.11 9.06 18.87
CA ALA A 194 13.34 8.08 18.09
C ALA A 194 12.72 8.68 16.84
N ASP A 195 12.19 9.90 16.93
CA ASP A 195 11.54 10.57 15.80
C ASP A 195 12.54 10.94 14.68
N ASP A 196 13.74 11.40 15.05
CA ASP A 196 14.81 11.69 14.07
C ASP A 196 15.28 10.41 13.37
N VAL A 197 15.40 9.32 14.13
CA VAL A 197 15.77 8.00 13.58
C VAL A 197 14.67 7.47 12.66
N ARG A 198 13.40 7.60 13.03
CA ARG A 198 12.27 7.21 12.18
C ARG A 198 12.24 8.03 10.90
N ALA A 199 12.40 9.34 10.99
CA ALA A 199 12.50 10.22 9.82
C ALA A 199 13.66 9.80 8.89
N PHE A 200 14.83 9.46 9.46
CA PHE A 200 15.93 8.90 8.67
C PHE A 200 15.57 7.56 8.00
N LEU A 201 14.94 6.64 8.74
CA LEU A 201 14.54 5.32 8.23
C LEU A 201 13.41 5.38 7.19
N ASP A 202 12.58 6.40 7.22
CA ASP A 202 11.56 6.64 6.19
C ASP A 202 12.11 7.43 4.98
N GLY A 203 13.28 8.03 5.11
CA GLY A 203 13.98 8.76 4.05
C GLY A 203 15.23 8.00 3.54
N ALA A 204 16.40 8.60 3.71
CA ALA A 204 17.68 8.09 3.21
C ALA A 204 18.06 6.70 3.75
N GLY A 205 17.57 6.35 4.94
CA GLY A 205 17.78 5.05 5.60
C GLY A 205 16.75 3.98 5.25
N ALA A 206 15.82 4.21 4.32
CA ALA A 206 14.73 3.30 4.00
C ALA A 206 15.15 1.82 3.75
N PRO A 207 16.28 1.52 3.10
CA PRO A 207 16.74 0.15 2.98
C PRO A 207 17.02 -0.54 4.34
N LEU A 208 17.39 0.22 5.39
CA LEU A 208 17.70 -0.28 6.72
C LEU A 208 16.48 -0.36 7.65
N ARG A 209 15.32 0.10 7.22
CA ARG A 209 14.09 0.23 8.03
C ARG A 209 13.69 -1.04 8.77
N ASN A 210 13.93 -2.21 8.19
CA ASN A 210 13.68 -3.52 8.80
C ASN A 210 14.78 -3.88 9.82
N ILE A 211 14.87 -3.12 10.91
CA ILE A 211 15.93 -3.20 11.93
C ILE A 211 16.02 -4.54 12.65
N HIS A 212 14.95 -5.33 12.72
CA HIS A 212 14.98 -6.67 13.30
C HIS A 212 15.97 -7.62 12.58
N LYS A 213 16.41 -7.29 11.37
CA LYS A 213 17.45 -8.05 10.65
C LYS A 213 18.82 -7.98 11.31
N PHE A 214 19.07 -7.01 12.21
CA PHE A 214 20.30 -6.88 12.96
C PHE A 214 20.38 -7.81 14.19
N GLU A 215 19.41 -8.66 14.42
CA GLU A 215 19.43 -9.67 15.48
C GLU A 215 20.73 -10.50 15.62
N PRO A 216 21.47 -10.85 14.54
CA PRO A 216 22.73 -11.59 14.70
C PRO A 216 23.73 -10.93 15.64
N PHE A 217 23.74 -9.58 15.77
CA PHE A 217 24.59 -8.85 16.70
C PHE A 217 24.32 -9.21 18.17
N LEU A 218 23.06 -9.57 18.47
CA LEU A 218 22.60 -9.92 19.83
C LEU A 218 22.57 -11.43 20.04
N ARG A 219 21.96 -12.16 19.09
CA ARG A 219 21.71 -13.61 19.24
C ARG A 219 23.00 -14.39 19.34
N LEU A 220 24.01 -14.10 18.51
CA LEU A 220 25.26 -14.82 18.52
C LEU A 220 25.99 -14.69 19.86
N PRO A 221 26.26 -13.50 20.42
CA PRO A 221 26.87 -13.35 21.73
C PRO A 221 26.04 -13.98 22.87
N LEU A 222 24.70 -13.79 22.86
CA LEU A 222 23.85 -14.36 23.93
C LEU A 222 23.86 -15.87 23.94
N VAL A 223 23.79 -16.51 22.76
CA VAL A 223 23.86 -17.98 22.63
C VAL A 223 25.21 -18.48 23.11
N LEU A 224 26.31 -17.80 22.77
CA LEU A 224 27.64 -18.17 23.27
C LEU A 224 27.77 -17.93 24.77
N GLY A 225 27.10 -16.92 25.34
CA GLY A 225 26.98 -16.72 26.77
C GLY A 225 26.27 -17.87 27.46
N VAL A 226 25.10 -18.28 26.93
CA VAL A 226 24.39 -19.49 27.46
C VAL A 226 25.29 -20.73 27.38
N ALA A 227 25.97 -20.96 26.25
CA ALA A 227 26.87 -22.09 26.09
C ALA A 227 28.02 -22.06 27.13
N HIS A 228 28.58 -20.87 27.40
CA HIS A 228 29.63 -20.72 28.41
C HIS A 228 29.12 -20.98 29.85
N LEU A 229 27.87 -20.58 30.12
CA LEU A 229 27.22 -20.86 31.40
C LEU A 229 26.97 -22.35 31.57
N LEU A 230 26.48 -23.03 30.54
CA LEU A 230 26.23 -24.49 30.55
C LEU A 230 27.51 -25.30 30.61
N ALA A 231 28.65 -24.80 30.14
CA ALA A 231 29.95 -25.46 30.26
C ALA A 231 30.44 -25.65 31.72
N ARG A 232 29.73 -25.08 32.70
CA ARG A 232 30.01 -25.26 34.14
C ARG A 232 29.32 -26.47 34.76
N VAL A 233 28.50 -27.15 34.00
CA VAL A 233 27.83 -28.38 34.48
C VAL A 233 28.85 -29.48 34.71
N PRO A 234 28.84 -30.14 35.89
CA PRO A 234 29.78 -31.20 36.21
C PRO A 234 29.40 -32.52 35.49
N LEU A 235 29.79 -32.62 34.22
CA LEU A 235 29.56 -33.81 33.40
C LEU A 235 30.61 -34.87 33.65
N PRO A 236 30.27 -36.18 33.43
CA PRO A 236 31.26 -37.26 33.43
C PRO A 236 32.39 -36.94 32.45
N GLY A 237 33.63 -37.06 32.89
CA GLY A 237 34.83 -36.68 32.12
C GLY A 237 35.32 -35.23 32.37
N SER A 238 34.48 -34.31 32.87
CA SER A 238 34.91 -32.97 33.34
C SER A 238 35.21 -32.95 34.85
N VAL A 239 34.57 -33.84 35.60
CA VAL A 239 34.77 -34.09 37.06
C VAL A 239 34.71 -35.58 37.34
N PRO A 240 35.17 -36.04 38.55
CA PRO A 240 35.02 -37.42 38.95
C PRO A 240 33.56 -37.86 38.90
N LEU A 241 33.32 -39.13 38.47
CA LEU A 241 31.98 -39.69 38.26
C LEU A 241 31.09 -39.58 39.52
N ARG A 242 31.66 -39.82 40.73
CA ARG A 242 30.91 -39.65 41.97
C ARG A 242 30.41 -38.25 42.23
N GLU A 243 31.19 -37.25 41.89
CA GLU A 243 30.82 -35.83 42.01
C GLU A 243 29.74 -35.45 41.01
N SER A 244 29.89 -35.91 39.77
CA SER A 244 28.86 -35.73 38.75
C SER A 244 27.53 -36.36 39.18
N LEU A 245 27.54 -37.64 39.57
CA LEU A 245 26.33 -38.36 40.04
C LEU A 245 25.70 -37.68 41.26
N SER A 246 26.51 -37.24 42.24
CA SER A 246 26.01 -36.53 43.43
C SER A 246 25.36 -35.19 43.06
N ALA A 247 25.93 -34.46 42.11
CA ALA A 247 25.39 -33.17 41.67
C ALA A 247 24.04 -33.34 40.95
N PHE A 248 23.87 -34.37 40.13
CA PHE A 248 22.60 -34.67 39.47
C PHE A 248 21.56 -35.36 40.39
N ALA A 249 21.99 -36.13 41.39
CA ALA A 249 21.08 -36.70 42.38
C ALA A 249 20.47 -35.65 43.32
N HIS A 250 21.20 -34.53 43.55
CA HIS A 250 20.74 -33.44 44.39
C HIS A 250 20.83 -32.09 43.67
N PRO A 251 20.02 -31.85 42.60
CA PRO A 251 20.12 -30.67 41.78
C PRO A 251 19.93 -29.36 42.57
N GLN A 252 19.14 -29.36 43.63
CA GLN A 252 18.89 -28.25 44.54
C GLN A 252 20.14 -27.79 45.29
N ARG A 253 21.18 -28.68 45.45
CA ARG A 253 22.44 -28.37 46.08
C ARG A 253 23.54 -27.97 45.10
N SER A 254 23.32 -28.19 43.81
CA SER A 254 24.28 -27.89 42.74
C SER A 254 23.78 -26.72 41.89
N ARG A 255 24.28 -25.52 42.15
CA ARG A 255 23.89 -24.32 41.36
C ARG A 255 24.03 -24.49 39.83
N PRO A 256 25.11 -25.07 39.30
CA PRO A 256 25.23 -25.31 37.86
C PRO A 256 24.15 -26.24 37.32
N VAL A 257 23.84 -27.35 38.05
CA VAL A 257 22.80 -28.30 37.61
C VAL A 257 21.42 -27.65 37.68
N ALA A 258 21.10 -26.93 38.76
CA ALA A 258 19.84 -26.22 38.89
C ALA A 258 19.65 -25.18 37.76
N ALA A 259 20.68 -24.37 37.50
CA ALA A 259 20.66 -23.40 36.39
C ALA A 259 20.45 -24.07 35.03
N THR A 260 21.10 -25.24 34.82
CA THR A 260 20.93 -25.99 33.57
C THR A 260 19.51 -26.49 33.38
N ILE A 261 18.89 -27.03 34.43
CA ILE A 261 17.49 -27.47 34.36
C ILE A 261 16.58 -26.31 33.99
N VAL A 262 16.75 -25.14 34.64
CA VAL A 262 15.97 -23.96 34.33
C VAL A 262 16.17 -23.52 32.87
N ILE A 263 17.42 -23.50 32.39
CA ILE A 263 17.72 -23.13 31.00
C ILE A 263 17.11 -24.13 30.01
N LEU A 264 17.20 -25.45 30.29
CA LEU A 264 16.60 -26.47 29.42
C LEU A 264 15.07 -26.35 29.36
N VAL A 265 14.42 -26.12 30.48
CA VAL A 265 12.98 -25.84 30.54
C VAL A 265 12.65 -24.59 29.73
N ALA A 266 13.46 -23.52 29.86
CA ALA A 266 13.28 -22.30 29.10
C ALA A 266 13.50 -22.52 27.57
N VAL A 267 14.48 -23.35 27.17
CA VAL A 267 14.67 -23.71 25.75
C VAL A 267 13.47 -24.48 25.21
N VAL A 268 12.94 -25.45 25.96
CA VAL A 268 11.72 -26.16 25.55
C VAL A 268 10.52 -25.22 25.46
N GLY A 269 10.33 -24.33 26.46
CA GLY A 269 9.25 -23.37 26.47
C GLY A 269 9.36 -22.34 25.35
N ALA A 270 10.55 -21.79 25.12
CA ALA A 270 10.79 -20.82 24.01
C ALA A 270 10.65 -21.47 22.63
N GLY A 271 10.99 -22.79 22.54
CA GLY A 271 10.82 -23.58 21.32
C GLY A 271 9.43 -24.18 21.16
N SER A 272 8.45 -23.85 22.01
CA SER A 272 7.12 -24.49 22.01
C SER A 272 6.41 -24.41 20.65
N LEU A 273 6.54 -23.30 19.96
CA LEU A 273 5.97 -23.10 18.60
C LEU A 273 6.50 -24.13 17.59
N MET A 274 7.76 -24.54 17.73
CA MET A 274 8.37 -25.56 16.86
C MET A 274 7.80 -26.95 17.16
N TRP A 275 7.71 -27.29 18.44
CA TRP A 275 7.23 -28.63 18.89
C TRP A 275 5.71 -28.79 18.64
N THR A 276 4.97 -27.72 18.68
CA THR A 276 3.52 -27.73 18.45
C THR A 276 3.15 -27.56 16.97
N GLY A 277 4.12 -27.44 16.06
CA GLY A 277 3.88 -27.23 14.64
C GLY A 277 3.37 -25.83 14.26
N GLN A 278 3.36 -24.89 15.20
CA GLN A 278 2.82 -23.54 15.00
C GLN A 278 3.80 -22.57 14.30
N LEU A 279 5.01 -23.01 13.96
CA LEU A 279 5.94 -22.20 13.16
C LEU A 279 5.57 -22.12 11.70
N ALA A 280 4.84 -23.11 11.18
CA ALA A 280 4.35 -23.04 9.82
C ALA A 280 3.30 -21.92 9.71
N PRO A 281 3.38 -21.06 8.70
CA PRO A 281 2.31 -20.10 8.43
C PRO A 281 0.97 -20.82 8.26
N THR A 282 -0.12 -20.18 8.69
CA THR A 282 -1.46 -20.69 8.37
C THR A 282 -1.70 -20.59 6.87
N GLY A 283 -2.51 -21.49 6.32
CA GLY A 283 -2.81 -21.47 4.87
C GLY A 283 -1.71 -22.06 3.99
N THR A 284 -0.76 -22.83 4.52
CA THR A 284 0.21 -23.55 3.70
C THR A 284 -0.49 -24.57 2.81
N TYR A 285 0.01 -24.73 1.58
CA TYR A 285 -0.50 -25.68 0.59
C TYR A 285 0.62 -26.68 0.19
N ARG A 286 0.22 -27.81 -0.40
CA ARG A 286 1.18 -28.82 -0.86
C ARG A 286 1.27 -28.87 -2.36
N ASP A 287 0.15 -28.75 -3.04
CA ASP A 287 0.05 -28.90 -4.49
C ASP A 287 -0.71 -27.72 -5.10
N LEU A 288 -0.34 -27.35 -6.32
CA LEU A 288 -1.11 -26.40 -7.13
C LEU A 288 -2.32 -27.12 -7.73
N PRO A 289 -3.53 -26.55 -7.64
CA PRO A 289 -4.72 -27.12 -8.25
C PRO A 289 -4.55 -27.35 -9.76
N ARG A 290 -5.00 -28.50 -10.24
CA ARG A 290 -4.89 -28.87 -11.67
C ARG A 290 -5.56 -27.85 -12.60
N TYR A 291 -6.60 -27.18 -12.16
CA TYR A 291 -7.26 -26.19 -13.00
C TYR A 291 -6.37 -24.99 -13.35
N TRP A 292 -5.40 -24.60 -12.50
CA TRP A 292 -4.41 -23.60 -12.84
C TRP A 292 -3.43 -24.11 -13.90
N GLN A 293 -3.00 -25.37 -13.80
CA GLN A 293 -2.15 -26.02 -14.83
C GLN A 293 -2.88 -26.10 -16.16
N GLN A 294 -4.16 -26.48 -16.14
CA GLN A 294 -5.00 -26.54 -17.34
C GLN A 294 -5.21 -25.17 -17.98
N ALA A 295 -5.45 -24.14 -17.15
CA ALA A 295 -5.59 -22.76 -17.64
C ALA A 295 -4.30 -22.24 -18.27
N ALA A 296 -3.14 -22.49 -17.64
CA ALA A 296 -1.83 -22.10 -18.16
C ALA A 296 -1.52 -22.82 -19.50
N GLY A 297 -1.77 -24.14 -19.58
CA GLY A 297 -1.62 -24.88 -20.84
C GLY A 297 -2.55 -24.36 -21.93
N TRP A 298 -3.82 -24.09 -21.61
CA TRP A 298 -4.77 -23.52 -22.58
C TRP A 298 -4.28 -22.15 -23.10
N LEU A 299 -3.78 -21.30 -22.22
CA LEU A 299 -3.23 -19.99 -22.60
C LEU A 299 -2.02 -20.16 -23.52
N SER A 300 -1.12 -21.13 -23.25
CA SER A 300 0.03 -21.42 -24.10
C SER A 300 -0.42 -21.83 -25.52
N ASP A 301 -1.43 -22.71 -25.62
CA ASP A 301 -1.93 -23.22 -26.90
C ASP A 301 -2.64 -22.14 -27.75
N HIS A 302 -3.13 -21.06 -27.12
CA HIS A 302 -3.95 -20.04 -27.78
C HIS A 302 -3.34 -18.65 -27.81
N ALA A 303 -2.15 -18.44 -27.24
CA ALA A 303 -1.53 -17.12 -27.14
C ALA A 303 -1.16 -16.52 -28.51
N ASP A 304 -0.74 -17.36 -29.47
CA ASP A 304 -0.36 -16.95 -30.83
C ASP A 304 -1.04 -17.85 -31.88
N PRO A 305 -2.37 -17.76 -32.06
CA PRO A 305 -3.11 -18.64 -32.98
C PRO A 305 -2.70 -18.45 -34.45
N ASP A 306 -2.17 -17.30 -34.81
CA ASP A 306 -1.73 -16.95 -36.16
C ASP A 306 -0.25 -17.27 -36.40
N ASN A 307 0.44 -17.82 -35.39
CA ASN A 307 1.86 -18.21 -35.41
C ASN A 307 2.78 -17.06 -35.87
N THR A 308 2.47 -15.86 -35.40
CA THR A 308 3.18 -14.63 -35.79
C THR A 308 4.50 -14.41 -35.03
N GLY A 309 4.78 -15.22 -34.00
CA GLY A 309 5.89 -15.03 -33.05
C GLY A 309 5.67 -13.88 -32.07
N ALA A 310 4.47 -13.29 -32.06
CA ALA A 310 4.09 -12.22 -31.14
C ALA A 310 2.88 -12.66 -30.29
N PRO A 311 3.09 -13.49 -29.28
CA PRO A 311 2.00 -14.00 -28.44
C PRO A 311 1.28 -12.87 -27.71
N GLY A 312 -0.03 -12.98 -27.61
CA GLY A 312 -0.84 -12.05 -26.83
C GLY A 312 -0.70 -12.27 -25.32
N ARG A 313 -0.81 -11.19 -24.57
CA ARG A 313 -0.71 -11.22 -23.09
C ARG A 313 -2.04 -11.67 -22.46
N ALA A 314 -1.95 -12.43 -21.36
CA ALA A 314 -3.07 -12.70 -20.46
C ALA A 314 -3.06 -11.70 -19.29
N LEU A 315 -4.21 -11.03 -19.02
CA LEU A 315 -4.40 -10.16 -17.87
C LEU A 315 -5.21 -10.90 -16.80
N VAL A 316 -4.63 -11.09 -15.62
CA VAL A 316 -5.31 -11.73 -14.47
C VAL A 316 -6.12 -10.70 -13.70
N VAL A 317 -7.39 -10.97 -13.47
CA VAL A 317 -8.32 -10.11 -12.74
C VAL A 317 -9.18 -10.92 -11.75
N PRO A 318 -9.63 -10.31 -10.65
CA PRO A 318 -9.21 -9.03 -10.11
C PRO A 318 -7.76 -9.07 -9.63
N GLY A 319 -7.10 -7.92 -9.60
CA GLY A 319 -5.81 -7.76 -8.95
C GLY A 319 -5.93 -7.94 -7.42
N ALA A 320 -4.82 -8.24 -6.77
CA ALA A 320 -4.73 -8.36 -5.32
C ALA A 320 -3.36 -7.90 -4.84
N PRO A 321 -3.23 -7.34 -3.62
CA PRO A 321 -1.93 -7.00 -3.06
C PRO A 321 -0.99 -8.21 -3.02
N PHE A 322 -1.54 -9.37 -2.68
CA PHE A 322 -0.89 -10.69 -2.75
C PHE A 322 -1.90 -11.72 -3.25
N ALA A 323 -1.44 -12.69 -4.03
CA ALA A 323 -2.29 -13.71 -4.63
C ALA A 323 -2.62 -14.86 -3.65
N ASP A 324 -3.20 -14.52 -2.53
CA ASP A 324 -3.62 -15.52 -1.55
C ASP A 324 -4.93 -16.19 -2.01
N GLN A 325 -4.90 -17.52 -2.14
CA GLN A 325 -6.04 -18.30 -2.66
C GLN A 325 -6.76 -19.06 -1.54
N LEU A 326 -8.00 -19.45 -1.81
CA LEU A 326 -8.82 -20.28 -0.93
C LEU A 326 -8.17 -21.64 -0.58
N TRP A 327 -7.35 -22.18 -1.47
CA TRP A 327 -6.64 -23.45 -1.31
C TRP A 327 -5.25 -23.30 -0.69
N GLY A 328 -4.73 -22.08 -0.55
CA GLY A 328 -3.45 -21.80 0.08
C GLY A 328 -2.96 -20.39 -0.16
N LEU A 329 -2.28 -19.82 0.83
CA LEU A 329 -1.72 -18.48 0.78
C LEU A 329 -0.40 -18.51 0.02
N THR A 330 -0.46 -18.38 -1.30
CA THR A 330 0.71 -18.47 -2.18
C THR A 330 1.59 -17.23 -2.14
N ARG A 331 1.02 -16.06 -1.89
CA ARG A 331 1.60 -14.71 -2.01
C ARG A 331 2.04 -14.34 -3.41
N ASP A 332 2.39 -15.33 -4.23
CA ASP A 332 2.76 -15.19 -5.63
C ASP A 332 1.64 -15.71 -6.52
N GLU A 333 1.60 -15.22 -7.75
CA GLU A 333 0.61 -15.63 -8.74
C GLU A 333 0.87 -17.08 -9.20
N PRO A 334 -0.14 -17.96 -9.28
CA PRO A 334 0.03 -19.32 -9.77
C PRO A 334 0.57 -19.40 -11.20
N LEU A 335 0.31 -18.39 -12.04
CA LEU A 335 0.87 -18.32 -13.39
C LEU A 335 2.38 -18.09 -13.42
N GLN A 336 2.99 -17.57 -12.36
CA GLN A 336 4.41 -17.31 -12.33
C GLN A 336 5.26 -18.56 -12.59
N PRO A 337 5.05 -19.70 -11.92
CA PRO A 337 5.76 -20.94 -12.23
C PRO A 337 5.14 -21.75 -13.37
N LEU A 338 3.92 -21.45 -13.86
CA LEU A 338 3.18 -22.29 -14.78
C LEU A 338 3.09 -21.74 -16.20
N ALA A 339 3.18 -20.42 -16.39
CA ALA A 339 2.95 -19.82 -17.70
C ALA A 339 4.20 -19.75 -18.56
N ASP A 340 4.11 -20.25 -19.79
CA ASP A 340 5.11 -20.06 -20.84
C ASP A 340 4.77 -18.87 -21.77
N THR A 341 3.64 -18.21 -21.52
CA THR A 341 3.11 -17.08 -22.29
C THR A 341 3.19 -15.78 -21.51
N PRO A 342 3.26 -14.60 -22.15
CA PRO A 342 3.21 -13.32 -21.46
C PRO A 342 1.91 -13.17 -20.66
N TRP A 343 2.03 -12.73 -19.42
CA TRP A 343 0.91 -12.41 -18.56
C TRP A 343 1.19 -11.17 -17.72
N ALA A 344 0.15 -10.59 -17.15
CA ALA A 344 0.21 -9.45 -16.27
C ALA A 344 -0.86 -9.54 -15.19
N VAL A 345 -0.58 -8.94 -14.05
CA VAL A 345 -1.52 -8.79 -12.92
C VAL A 345 -1.17 -7.51 -12.17
N ARG A 346 -2.13 -6.93 -11.50
CA ARG A 346 -1.91 -5.83 -10.57
C ARG A 346 -1.67 -6.36 -9.15
N ASP A 347 -0.49 -6.15 -8.64
CA ASP A 347 -0.06 -6.54 -7.28
C ASP A 347 0.39 -5.33 -6.43
N ALA A 348 0.82 -5.58 -5.18
CA ALA A 348 1.23 -4.53 -4.24
C ALA A 348 2.63 -3.97 -4.49
N ILE A 349 3.48 -4.65 -5.26
CA ILE A 349 4.89 -4.25 -5.46
C ILE A 349 5.19 -4.18 -6.96
N PRO A 350 4.61 -3.20 -7.66
CA PRO A 350 4.82 -3.08 -9.10
C PRO A 350 6.24 -2.57 -9.38
N LEU A 351 7.01 -3.33 -10.15
CA LEU A 351 8.38 -2.96 -10.55
C LEU A 351 8.44 -2.41 -11.99
N THR A 352 7.31 -1.95 -12.51
CA THR A 352 7.19 -1.34 -13.84
C THR A 352 7.14 0.18 -13.76
N PRO A 353 7.40 0.93 -14.85
CA PRO A 353 7.31 2.37 -14.84
C PRO A 353 5.90 2.88 -14.44
N PRO A 354 5.80 4.00 -13.71
CA PRO A 354 4.53 4.54 -13.21
C PRO A 354 3.44 4.72 -14.27
N GLY A 355 3.79 5.13 -15.48
CA GLY A 355 2.84 5.28 -16.57
C GLY A 355 2.20 3.95 -17.01
N ALA A 356 2.97 2.86 -17.03
CA ALA A 356 2.45 1.53 -17.36
C ALA A 356 1.54 0.99 -16.25
N ILE A 357 1.89 1.24 -14.98
CA ILE A 357 1.04 0.88 -13.83
C ILE A 357 -0.29 1.61 -13.91
N ARG A 358 -0.28 2.93 -14.12
CA ARG A 358 -1.50 3.74 -14.23
C ARG A 358 -2.38 3.31 -15.42
N ALA A 359 -1.78 2.96 -16.56
CA ALA A 359 -2.52 2.43 -17.70
C ALA A 359 -3.22 1.10 -17.37
N MET A 360 -2.53 0.20 -16.66
CA MET A 360 -3.11 -1.06 -16.19
C MET A 360 -4.18 -0.81 -15.13
N ASP A 361 -3.94 0.10 -14.19
CA ASP A 361 -4.86 0.44 -13.11
C ASP A 361 -6.19 0.97 -13.63
N SER A 362 -6.21 1.74 -14.70
CA SER A 362 -7.44 2.26 -15.30
C SER A 362 -8.37 1.13 -15.78
N VAL A 363 -7.80 0.10 -16.40
CA VAL A 363 -8.53 -1.09 -16.86
C VAL A 363 -8.93 -1.97 -15.70
N GLN A 364 -7.98 -2.33 -14.85
CA GLN A 364 -8.17 -3.19 -13.69
C GLN A 364 -9.27 -2.63 -12.76
N ARG A 365 -9.27 -1.33 -12.50
CA ARG A 365 -10.26 -0.66 -11.66
C ARG A 365 -11.65 -0.69 -12.26
N SER A 366 -11.78 -0.44 -13.57
CA SER A 366 -13.06 -0.55 -14.26
C SER A 366 -13.66 -1.96 -14.14
N ILE A 367 -12.83 -2.99 -14.28
CA ILE A 367 -13.24 -4.38 -14.15
C ILE A 367 -13.57 -4.70 -12.68
N ALA A 368 -12.73 -4.33 -11.75
CA ALA A 368 -12.90 -4.58 -10.32
C ALA A 368 -14.14 -3.89 -9.74
N ASP A 369 -14.48 -2.72 -10.27
CA ASP A 369 -15.67 -1.95 -9.90
C ASP A 369 -16.96 -2.46 -10.56
N GLY A 370 -16.90 -3.46 -11.43
CA GLY A 370 -18.08 -3.98 -12.14
C GLY A 370 -18.65 -3.00 -13.15
N ARG A 371 -17.81 -2.25 -13.87
CA ARG A 371 -18.20 -1.23 -14.86
C ARG A 371 -18.03 -1.76 -16.27
N PRO A 372 -19.11 -2.20 -16.95
CA PRO A 372 -19.05 -2.55 -18.37
C PRO A 372 -18.67 -1.32 -19.20
N SER A 373 -17.83 -1.50 -20.22
CA SER A 373 -17.45 -0.44 -21.13
C SER A 373 -17.34 -0.96 -22.56
N PRO A 374 -17.98 -0.29 -23.54
CA PRO A 374 -17.83 -0.63 -24.94
C PRO A 374 -16.42 -0.34 -25.49
N GLY A 375 -15.61 0.46 -24.79
CA GLY A 375 -14.21 0.73 -25.12
C GLY A 375 -13.22 -0.26 -24.52
N LEU A 376 -13.65 -1.16 -23.62
CA LEU A 376 -12.75 -2.02 -22.85
C LEU A 376 -11.95 -2.96 -23.74
N ALA A 377 -12.57 -3.61 -24.73
CA ALA A 377 -11.88 -4.52 -25.64
C ALA A 377 -10.79 -3.80 -26.45
N ALA A 378 -11.08 -2.60 -26.98
CA ALA A 378 -10.10 -1.81 -27.70
C ALA A 378 -8.93 -1.34 -26.79
N THR A 379 -9.21 -0.98 -25.55
CA THR A 379 -8.20 -0.58 -24.57
C THR A 379 -7.29 -1.76 -24.21
N LEU A 380 -7.85 -2.93 -23.97
CA LEU A 380 -7.10 -4.17 -23.68
C LEU A 380 -6.22 -4.56 -24.87
N ALA A 381 -6.77 -4.54 -26.09
CA ALA A 381 -6.01 -4.83 -27.30
C ALA A 381 -4.84 -3.86 -27.50
N ALA A 382 -5.05 -2.56 -27.28
CA ALA A 382 -3.98 -1.56 -27.35
C ALA A 382 -2.85 -1.79 -26.34
N GLN A 383 -3.13 -2.47 -25.21
CA GLN A 383 -2.14 -2.89 -24.20
C GLN A 383 -1.53 -4.27 -24.49
N GLY A 384 -1.82 -4.87 -25.65
CA GLY A 384 -1.36 -6.19 -26.03
C GLY A 384 -2.04 -7.34 -25.27
N VAL A 385 -3.18 -7.09 -24.63
CA VAL A 385 -3.95 -8.11 -23.89
C VAL A 385 -4.89 -8.85 -24.85
N ARG A 386 -4.65 -10.14 -25.02
CA ARG A 386 -5.51 -11.05 -25.84
C ARG A 386 -6.53 -11.80 -24.99
N PHE A 387 -6.17 -12.12 -23.75
CA PHE A 387 -7.04 -12.84 -22.83
C PHE A 387 -7.13 -12.13 -21.49
N VAL A 388 -8.33 -12.18 -20.90
CA VAL A 388 -8.55 -11.78 -19.52
C VAL A 388 -8.89 -13.03 -18.72
N VAL A 389 -8.09 -13.29 -17.68
CA VAL A 389 -8.25 -14.45 -16.79
C VAL A 389 -8.95 -13.97 -15.53
N LEU A 390 -10.25 -14.23 -15.43
CA LEU A 390 -11.02 -13.99 -14.22
C LEU A 390 -10.80 -15.15 -13.24
N ARG A 391 -10.31 -14.84 -12.06
CA ARG A 391 -10.14 -15.79 -10.96
C ARG A 391 -11.16 -15.52 -9.84
N ALA A 392 -11.77 -16.58 -9.36
CA ALA A 392 -12.71 -16.52 -8.23
C ALA A 392 -12.18 -17.19 -6.96
N ASP A 393 -11.01 -17.81 -7.02
CA ASP A 393 -10.40 -18.59 -5.94
C ASP A 393 -9.50 -17.79 -4.99
N LEU A 394 -9.58 -16.45 -5.01
CA LEU A 394 -8.88 -15.60 -4.03
C LEU A 394 -9.55 -15.68 -2.65
N GLU A 395 -8.71 -15.77 -1.58
CA GLU A 395 -9.17 -15.64 -0.21
C GLU A 395 -9.53 -14.16 0.08
N PRO A 396 -10.80 -13.84 0.34
CA PRO A 396 -11.24 -12.45 0.40
C PRO A 396 -10.65 -11.66 1.57
N ASP A 397 -10.38 -12.31 2.71
CA ASP A 397 -9.96 -11.62 3.93
C ASP A 397 -8.47 -11.22 3.88
N THR A 398 -7.62 -12.02 3.25
CA THR A 398 -6.18 -11.76 3.15
C THR A 398 -5.80 -11.07 1.85
N SER A 399 -6.43 -11.42 0.73
CA SER A 399 -6.12 -10.86 -0.58
C SER A 399 -6.65 -9.42 -0.76
N ARG A 400 -7.65 -9.01 0.03
CA ARG A 400 -8.34 -7.71 -0.10
C ARG A 400 -8.74 -7.39 -1.54
N SER A 401 -9.02 -8.42 -2.32
CA SER A 401 -9.38 -8.28 -3.73
C SER A 401 -10.83 -7.85 -3.92
N ALA A 402 -11.11 -7.23 -5.06
CA ALA A 402 -12.46 -6.96 -5.49
C ALA A 402 -13.29 -8.25 -5.57
N ARG A 403 -14.60 -8.12 -5.45
CA ARG A 403 -15.52 -9.27 -5.56
C ARG A 403 -15.49 -9.83 -6.98
N PRO A 404 -15.29 -11.15 -7.18
CA PRO A 404 -15.27 -11.74 -8.53
C PRO A 404 -16.56 -11.50 -9.33
N LEU A 405 -17.71 -11.40 -8.64
CA LEU A 405 -19.00 -11.03 -9.26
C LEU A 405 -18.93 -9.70 -10.03
N LEU A 406 -18.26 -8.69 -9.46
CA LEU A 406 -18.10 -7.38 -10.11
C LEU A 406 -17.27 -7.51 -11.38
N ALA A 407 -16.14 -8.20 -11.29
CA ALA A 407 -15.28 -8.43 -12.45
C ALA A 407 -16.02 -9.22 -13.55
N GLN A 408 -16.80 -10.23 -13.18
CA GLN A 408 -17.62 -10.99 -14.13
C GLN A 408 -18.68 -10.10 -14.80
N ALA A 409 -19.37 -9.25 -14.03
CA ALA A 409 -20.36 -8.32 -14.57
C ALA A 409 -19.75 -7.33 -15.58
N ALA A 410 -18.56 -6.78 -15.24
CA ALA A 410 -17.84 -5.89 -16.15
C ALA A 410 -17.44 -6.59 -17.46
N LEU A 411 -16.87 -7.79 -17.36
CA LEU A 411 -16.40 -8.54 -18.54
C LEU A 411 -17.55 -9.02 -19.41
N ALA A 412 -18.58 -9.60 -18.80
CA ALA A 412 -19.74 -10.11 -19.54
C ALA A 412 -20.59 -9.00 -20.18
N GLY A 413 -20.63 -7.82 -19.54
CA GLY A 413 -21.37 -6.66 -20.04
C GLY A 413 -20.59 -5.79 -21.03
N SER A 414 -19.30 -6.08 -21.30
CA SER A 414 -18.46 -5.30 -22.21
C SER A 414 -18.45 -5.93 -23.62
N PRO A 415 -18.95 -5.24 -24.66
CA PRO A 415 -18.87 -5.74 -26.04
C PRO A 415 -17.43 -6.02 -26.47
N GLY A 416 -17.21 -7.08 -27.23
CA GLY A 416 -15.89 -7.52 -27.68
C GLY A 416 -15.12 -8.35 -26.66
N LEU A 417 -15.75 -8.70 -25.53
CA LEU A 417 -15.21 -9.68 -24.59
C LEU A 417 -16.12 -10.92 -24.58
N ARG A 418 -15.55 -12.07 -24.93
CA ARG A 418 -16.30 -13.32 -24.99
C ARG A 418 -15.64 -14.41 -24.14
N ARG A 419 -16.39 -14.99 -23.21
CA ARG A 419 -15.92 -16.14 -22.43
C ARG A 419 -15.63 -17.33 -23.32
N VAL A 420 -14.40 -17.81 -23.32
CA VAL A 420 -13.91 -18.87 -24.23
C VAL A 420 -13.52 -20.15 -23.48
N ALA A 421 -13.17 -20.08 -22.20
CA ALA A 421 -12.81 -21.26 -21.43
C ALA A 421 -13.19 -21.10 -19.95
N VAL A 422 -13.36 -22.24 -19.27
CA VAL A 422 -13.69 -22.34 -17.86
C VAL A 422 -12.92 -23.52 -17.26
N PHE A 423 -12.29 -23.30 -16.09
CA PHE A 423 -11.51 -24.34 -15.42
C PHE A 423 -11.80 -24.34 -13.91
N GLY A 424 -11.78 -25.54 -13.35
CA GLY A 424 -11.98 -25.79 -11.93
C GLY A 424 -13.45 -25.86 -11.50
N PRO A 425 -13.67 -26.26 -10.25
CA PRO A 425 -15.00 -26.28 -9.65
C PRO A 425 -15.51 -24.87 -9.38
N ASP A 426 -16.79 -24.76 -9.06
CA ASP A 426 -17.33 -23.55 -8.47
C ASP A 426 -16.74 -23.36 -7.07
N VAL A 427 -16.15 -22.19 -6.85
CA VAL A 427 -15.51 -21.80 -5.59
C VAL A 427 -16.15 -20.52 -5.04
N GLY A 428 -16.08 -20.37 -3.74
CA GLY A 428 -16.56 -19.19 -3.02
C GLY A 428 -16.12 -19.28 -1.57
N PRO A 429 -16.38 -18.23 -0.76
CA PRO A 429 -16.07 -18.29 0.66
C PRO A 429 -16.73 -19.49 1.31
N PRO A 430 -16.05 -20.22 2.23
CA PRO A 430 -16.64 -21.36 2.90
C PRO A 430 -17.93 -20.97 3.61
N SER A 431 -18.99 -21.74 3.40
CA SER A 431 -20.28 -21.51 4.08
C SER A 431 -20.12 -21.83 5.57
N ILE A 432 -20.40 -20.86 6.42
CA ILE A 432 -20.52 -21.05 7.84
C ILE A 432 -22.01 -21.12 8.16
N ARG A 433 -22.41 -22.14 8.91
CA ARG A 433 -23.82 -22.33 9.28
C ARG A 433 -24.35 -21.04 9.94
N ASP A 434 -25.51 -20.59 9.48
CA ASP A 434 -26.19 -19.38 9.97
C ASP A 434 -25.44 -18.05 9.76
N VAL A 435 -24.38 -18.03 8.93
CA VAL A 435 -23.64 -16.80 8.58
C VAL A 435 -23.70 -16.58 7.06
N VAL A 436 -24.29 -15.45 6.66
CA VAL A 436 -24.22 -14.97 5.28
C VAL A 436 -22.98 -14.09 5.15
N ARG A 437 -21.93 -14.58 4.55
CA ARG A 437 -20.70 -13.79 4.31
C ARG A 437 -20.95 -12.75 3.23
N ASP A 438 -20.47 -11.55 3.48
CA ASP A 438 -20.49 -10.41 2.54
C ASP A 438 -21.88 -10.19 1.91
N ASN A 439 -22.94 -10.37 2.70
CA ASN A 439 -24.35 -10.22 2.27
C ASN A 439 -24.71 -11.03 0.99
N GLY A 440 -24.05 -12.17 0.76
CA GLY A 440 -24.25 -12.99 -0.45
C GLY A 440 -23.67 -12.40 -1.72
N LEU A 441 -22.81 -11.40 -1.65
CA LEU A 441 -22.18 -10.74 -2.80
C LEU A 441 -20.97 -11.51 -3.36
N ARG A 442 -20.66 -12.67 -2.79
CA ARG A 442 -19.65 -13.61 -3.30
C ARG A 442 -20.30 -14.96 -3.61
N PRO A 443 -21.14 -15.05 -4.66
CA PRO A 443 -21.71 -16.33 -5.09
C PRO A 443 -20.60 -17.30 -5.50
N ALA A 444 -20.87 -18.59 -5.38
CA ALA A 444 -20.00 -19.60 -5.95
C ALA A 444 -19.97 -19.46 -7.48
N MET A 445 -18.77 -19.51 -8.05
CA MET A 445 -18.55 -19.41 -9.48
C MET A 445 -17.30 -20.22 -9.88
N PRO A 446 -17.13 -20.57 -11.17
CA PRO A 446 -15.97 -21.32 -11.63
C PRO A 446 -14.66 -20.67 -11.18
N ALA A 447 -13.73 -21.48 -10.70
CA ALA A 447 -12.45 -21.00 -10.13
C ALA A 447 -11.70 -20.09 -11.11
N ILE A 448 -11.68 -20.45 -12.40
CA ILE A 448 -11.07 -19.65 -13.48
C ILE A 448 -12.02 -19.57 -14.66
N GLN A 449 -12.18 -18.37 -15.21
CA GLN A 449 -12.86 -18.11 -16.47
C GLN A 449 -11.94 -17.29 -17.37
N ILE A 450 -11.83 -17.67 -18.65
CA ILE A 450 -11.01 -16.93 -19.62
C ILE A 450 -11.94 -16.25 -20.63
N PHE A 451 -11.70 -14.94 -20.82
CA PHE A 451 -12.38 -14.12 -21.81
C PHE A 451 -11.39 -13.75 -22.92
N ALA A 452 -11.76 -13.98 -24.16
CA ALA A 452 -11.02 -13.50 -25.32
C ALA A 452 -11.36 -12.04 -25.61
N VAL A 453 -10.36 -11.26 -25.99
CA VAL A 453 -10.49 -9.87 -26.44
C VAL A 453 -10.65 -9.90 -27.96
N GLU A 454 -11.86 -9.62 -28.45
CA GLU A 454 -12.21 -9.59 -29.87
C GLU A 454 -12.09 -8.15 -30.37
N ALA A 455 -10.91 -7.75 -30.79
CA ALA A 455 -10.65 -6.43 -31.37
C ALA A 455 -9.92 -6.58 -32.69
N THR A 456 -10.29 -5.76 -33.66
CA THR A 456 -9.59 -5.69 -34.95
C THR A 456 -8.22 -5.03 -34.79
N GLY A 457 -7.19 -5.59 -35.44
CA GLY A 457 -5.86 -4.98 -35.43
C GLY A 457 -5.07 -5.22 -34.14
N PHE A 458 -5.19 -6.41 -33.54
CA PHE A 458 -4.41 -6.76 -32.34
C PHE A 458 -2.89 -6.64 -32.61
N PRO A 459 -2.17 -5.75 -31.90
CA PRO A 459 -0.75 -5.47 -32.19
C PRO A 459 0.21 -6.54 -31.70
N GLY A 460 -0.23 -7.51 -30.90
CA GLY A 460 0.63 -8.44 -30.18
C GLY A 460 1.40 -7.77 -29.03
N THR A 461 2.44 -8.43 -28.51
CA THR A 461 3.30 -7.93 -27.44
C THR A 461 4.66 -7.41 -27.95
N GLY A 462 4.92 -7.52 -29.26
CA GLY A 462 6.14 -7.05 -29.90
C GLY A 462 6.12 -5.55 -30.21
N PRO A 463 7.28 -4.99 -30.65
CA PRO A 463 7.35 -3.62 -31.10
C PRO A 463 6.52 -3.42 -32.37
N LEU A 464 5.75 -2.35 -32.40
CA LEU A 464 4.94 -1.95 -33.57
C LEU A 464 5.60 -0.73 -34.24
N LEU A 465 5.79 -0.80 -35.54
CA LEU A 465 6.20 0.34 -36.35
C LEU A 465 4.97 0.96 -36.99
N VAL A 466 4.80 2.24 -36.79
CA VAL A 466 3.66 3.01 -37.33
C VAL A 466 4.17 4.28 -37.99
N ASP A 467 3.39 4.79 -38.94
CA ASP A 467 3.64 6.13 -39.50
C ASP A 467 3.57 7.18 -38.40
N ALA A 468 4.60 8.02 -38.32
CA ALA A 468 4.69 9.08 -37.32
C ALA A 468 3.51 10.05 -37.39
N ASP A 469 2.99 10.34 -38.56
CA ASP A 469 1.84 11.25 -38.77
C ASP A 469 0.50 10.62 -38.38
N SER A 470 0.45 9.28 -38.28
CA SER A 470 -0.75 8.56 -37.82
C SER A 470 -0.90 8.53 -36.29
N VAL A 471 0.14 8.93 -35.55
CA VAL A 471 0.13 8.89 -34.09
C VAL A 471 -0.58 10.09 -33.51
N THR A 472 -1.69 9.85 -32.81
CA THR A 472 -2.47 10.89 -32.13
C THR A 472 -1.82 11.30 -30.81
N GLU A 473 -1.65 12.60 -30.57
CA GLU A 473 -1.19 13.11 -29.29
C GLU A 473 -2.36 13.23 -28.30
N VAL A 474 -2.13 12.83 -27.04
CA VAL A 474 -3.11 12.92 -25.95
C VAL A 474 -2.50 13.71 -24.79
N ALA A 475 -3.08 14.87 -24.49
CA ALA A 475 -2.72 15.66 -23.31
C ALA A 475 -3.47 15.13 -22.09
N GLY A 476 -2.71 14.55 -21.15
CA GLY A 476 -3.24 13.95 -19.92
C GLY A 476 -2.42 12.78 -19.42
N GLY A 477 -2.95 12.05 -18.46
CA GLY A 477 -2.38 10.83 -17.93
C GLY A 477 -2.77 9.59 -18.73
N PRO A 478 -2.14 8.44 -18.47
CA PRO A 478 -2.42 7.18 -19.16
C PRO A 478 -3.87 6.73 -19.06
N GLU A 479 -4.57 7.06 -17.98
CA GLU A 479 -5.98 6.74 -17.74
C GLU A 479 -6.91 7.36 -18.78
N ALA A 480 -6.49 8.47 -19.40
CA ALA A 480 -7.25 9.13 -20.46
C ALA A 480 -7.52 8.20 -21.65
N LEU A 481 -6.60 7.28 -21.96
CA LEU A 481 -6.73 6.38 -23.12
C LEU A 481 -7.96 5.48 -23.01
N ALA A 482 -8.21 4.91 -21.84
CA ALA A 482 -9.40 4.08 -21.60
C ALA A 482 -10.69 4.91 -21.71
N ARG A 483 -10.70 6.13 -21.18
CA ARG A 483 -11.85 7.05 -21.29
C ARG A 483 -12.12 7.46 -22.72
N ILE A 484 -11.10 7.78 -23.50
CA ILE A 484 -11.22 8.08 -24.92
C ILE A 484 -11.80 6.90 -25.70
N ALA A 485 -11.30 5.69 -25.42
CA ALA A 485 -11.81 4.47 -26.07
C ALA A 485 -13.30 4.24 -25.76
N ASP A 486 -13.72 4.40 -24.51
CA ASP A 486 -15.13 4.28 -24.10
C ASP A 486 -16.01 5.32 -24.80
N LEU A 487 -15.59 6.58 -24.80
CA LEU A 487 -16.34 7.67 -25.46
C LEU A 487 -16.49 7.42 -26.96
N ARG A 488 -15.39 7.07 -27.64
CA ARG A 488 -15.41 6.82 -29.11
C ARG A 488 -16.33 5.66 -29.45
N ALA A 489 -16.29 4.59 -28.68
CA ALA A 489 -17.18 3.44 -28.89
C ALA A 489 -18.64 3.81 -28.69
N ARG A 490 -19.00 4.61 -27.69
CA ARG A 490 -20.37 5.09 -27.45
C ARG A 490 -20.87 6.03 -28.56
N MET A 491 -19.96 6.75 -29.17
CA MET A 491 -20.26 7.67 -30.29
C MET A 491 -20.25 6.95 -31.66
N GLY A 492 -19.98 5.66 -31.70
CA GLY A 492 -19.84 4.91 -32.97
C GLY A 492 -18.61 5.36 -33.78
N SER A 493 -17.63 6.00 -33.15
CA SER A 493 -16.38 6.43 -33.79
C SER A 493 -15.37 5.27 -33.83
N PRO A 494 -14.50 5.21 -34.87
CA PRO A 494 -13.45 4.20 -34.92
C PRO A 494 -12.56 4.24 -33.65
N PRO A 495 -11.96 3.12 -33.23
CA PRO A 495 -11.00 3.09 -32.13
C PRO A 495 -9.88 4.12 -32.32
N LEU A 496 -9.32 4.63 -31.21
CA LEU A 496 -8.13 5.46 -31.27
C LEU A 496 -6.99 4.62 -31.87
N GLY A 497 -6.38 5.09 -32.93
CA GLY A 497 -5.17 4.47 -33.48
C GLY A 497 -3.98 4.59 -32.52
N PRO A 498 -2.75 4.43 -33.02
CA PRO A 498 -1.56 4.66 -32.23
C PRO A 498 -1.59 6.02 -31.57
N ALA A 499 -1.30 6.07 -30.25
CA ALA A 499 -1.34 7.30 -29.46
C ALA A 499 -0.08 7.46 -28.62
N ILE A 500 0.28 8.74 -28.38
CA ILE A 500 1.38 9.11 -27.50
C ILE A 500 0.89 10.15 -26.50
N LEU A 501 1.30 10.07 -25.25
CA LEU A 501 1.02 11.10 -24.27
C LEU A 501 1.86 12.36 -24.57
N SER A 502 1.30 13.56 -24.39
CA SER A 502 1.99 14.83 -24.65
C SER A 502 3.30 14.97 -23.86
N THR A 503 3.40 14.39 -22.68
CA THR A 503 4.64 14.34 -21.89
C THR A 503 5.73 13.52 -22.58
N ASP A 504 5.37 12.39 -23.17
CA ASP A 504 6.30 11.51 -23.87
C ASP A 504 6.63 12.06 -25.28
N ALA A 505 5.64 12.66 -25.97
CA ALA A 505 5.86 13.34 -27.24
C ALA A 505 6.92 14.46 -27.11
N ARG A 506 6.79 15.30 -26.08
CA ARG A 506 7.77 16.36 -25.79
C ARG A 506 9.15 15.79 -25.44
N ARG A 507 9.20 14.72 -24.63
CA ARG A 507 10.48 14.06 -24.31
C ARG A 507 11.16 13.47 -25.53
N ALA A 508 10.37 13.00 -26.50
CA ALA A 508 10.86 12.51 -27.79
C ALA A 508 11.16 13.64 -28.81
N GLY A 509 10.98 14.91 -28.43
CA GLY A 509 11.22 16.06 -29.32
C GLY A 509 10.23 16.19 -30.49
N ARG A 510 9.03 15.59 -30.38
CA ARG A 510 7.99 15.75 -31.40
C ARG A 510 7.46 17.18 -31.42
N PRO A 511 7.24 17.78 -32.60
CA PRO A 511 6.55 19.06 -32.70
C PRO A 511 5.10 18.91 -32.28
N PRO A 512 4.47 19.95 -31.72
CA PRO A 512 3.05 19.97 -31.40
C PRO A 512 2.20 19.65 -32.63
N GLY A 513 1.27 18.71 -32.48
CA GLY A 513 0.32 18.31 -33.55
C GLY A 513 -1.13 18.36 -33.07
N PRO A 514 -2.06 17.78 -33.86
CA PRO A 514 -3.43 17.62 -33.42
C PRO A 514 -3.50 16.80 -32.12
N THR A 515 -4.03 17.42 -31.07
CA THR A 515 -4.00 16.89 -29.71
C THR A 515 -5.43 16.68 -29.19
N ILE A 516 -5.68 15.51 -28.59
CA ILE A 516 -6.86 15.27 -27.76
C ILE A 516 -6.53 15.77 -26.35
N VAL A 517 -7.24 16.77 -25.86
CA VAL A 517 -7.02 17.38 -24.55
C VAL A 517 -7.97 16.74 -23.53
N THR A 518 -7.43 16.30 -22.42
CA THR A 518 -8.20 15.70 -21.32
C THR A 518 -7.96 16.43 -20.00
N ASP A 519 -8.84 16.22 -19.03
CA ASP A 519 -8.69 16.72 -17.66
C ASP A 519 -8.01 15.69 -16.74
N THR A 520 -7.51 14.59 -17.28
CA THR A 520 -6.73 13.61 -16.54
C THR A 520 -5.34 14.18 -16.21
N PRO A 521 -4.89 14.18 -14.95
CA PRO A 521 -3.56 14.65 -14.59
C PRO A 521 -2.45 13.85 -15.28
N ALA A 522 -1.46 14.54 -15.86
CA ALA A 522 -0.29 13.90 -16.45
C ALA A 522 0.53 13.15 -15.41
N ASP A 523 0.74 13.78 -14.25
CA ASP A 523 1.32 13.18 -13.04
C ASP A 523 0.26 13.19 -11.95
N ARG A 524 0.24 12.11 -11.14
CA ARG A 524 -0.74 11.97 -10.08
C ARG A 524 -0.11 11.23 -8.89
N GLU A 525 -0.37 11.71 -7.68
CA GLU A 525 -0.02 10.94 -6.48
C GLU A 525 -0.80 9.65 -6.47
N THR A 526 -0.04 8.59 -6.34
CA THR A 526 -0.59 7.24 -6.37
C THR A 526 0.20 6.40 -5.39
N ASP A 527 -0.50 5.72 -4.49
CA ASP A 527 0.12 4.66 -3.70
C ASP A 527 0.16 3.38 -4.53
N PHE A 528 1.25 3.18 -5.25
CA PHE A 528 1.42 1.99 -6.09
C PHE A 528 1.49 0.68 -5.29
N GLY A 529 1.66 0.74 -3.98
CA GLY A 529 1.57 -0.41 -3.08
C GLY A 529 0.13 -0.88 -2.83
N ARG A 530 -0.87 -0.10 -3.24
CA ARG A 530 -2.29 -0.47 -3.16
C ARG A 530 -2.82 -0.90 -4.52
N VAL A 531 -3.73 -1.84 -4.52
CA VAL A 531 -4.36 -2.36 -5.75
C VAL A 531 -5.68 -1.65 -6.03
N ASP A 532 -6.32 -1.16 -5.00
CA ASP A 532 -7.55 -0.37 -5.01
C ASP A 532 -7.33 0.96 -4.27
N ASP A 533 -8.19 1.94 -4.50
CA ASP A 533 -8.19 3.24 -3.81
C ASP A 533 -6.79 3.86 -3.65
N HIS A 534 -6.04 3.90 -4.72
CA HIS A 534 -4.61 4.23 -4.74
C HIS A 534 -4.29 5.64 -5.24
N SER A 535 -5.25 6.40 -5.69
CA SER A 535 -5.03 7.74 -6.27
C SER A 535 -5.66 8.84 -5.42
N SER A 536 -4.92 9.91 -5.17
CA SER A 536 -5.41 11.10 -4.46
C SER A 536 -6.41 11.90 -5.29
N ALA A 537 -7.24 12.69 -4.59
CA ALA A 537 -8.01 13.77 -5.22
C ALA A 537 -7.09 14.81 -5.84
N ILE A 538 -7.61 15.53 -6.86
CA ILE A 538 -6.90 16.67 -7.47
C ILE A 538 -6.85 17.83 -6.48
N ARG A 539 -5.66 18.37 -6.24
CA ARG A 539 -5.41 19.39 -5.22
C ARG A 539 -5.23 20.79 -5.78
N ALA A 540 -5.40 21.79 -4.92
CA ALA A 540 -5.06 23.17 -5.19
C ALA A 540 -3.55 23.43 -5.08
N PRO A 541 -3.00 24.46 -5.74
CA PRO A 541 -1.62 24.90 -5.56
C PRO A 541 -1.33 25.21 -4.08
N GLY A 542 -0.17 24.79 -3.62
CA GLY A 542 0.28 25.03 -2.25
C GLY A 542 -0.39 24.17 -1.18
N ASP A 543 -1.25 23.21 -1.53
CA ASP A 543 -1.69 22.21 -0.58
C ASP A 543 -0.49 21.43 -0.06
N PRO A 544 -0.38 21.19 1.25
CA PRO A 544 0.78 20.51 1.80
C PRO A 544 0.87 19.08 1.28
N ARG A 545 2.04 18.72 0.77
CA ARG A 545 2.33 17.35 0.36
C ARG A 545 2.45 16.46 1.61
N ARG A 546 1.74 15.36 1.61
CA ARG A 546 1.66 14.46 2.77
C ARG A 546 2.36 13.12 2.55
N THR A 547 3.06 12.97 1.45
CA THR A 547 3.72 11.75 1.05
C THR A 547 5.20 11.98 0.81
N HIS A 548 6.01 10.93 1.02
CA HIS A 548 7.40 10.85 0.58
C HIS A 548 7.52 10.33 -0.86
N ASN A 549 6.39 10.07 -1.52
CA ASN A 549 6.35 9.58 -2.89
C ASN A 549 7.03 10.58 -3.83
N ALA A 550 7.93 10.07 -4.68
CA ALA A 550 8.61 10.88 -5.69
C ALA A 550 7.70 11.27 -6.86
N VAL A 551 6.60 10.55 -7.08
CA VAL A 551 5.61 10.89 -8.11
C VAL A 551 4.75 12.05 -7.59
N ALA A 552 4.85 13.19 -8.25
CA ALA A 552 4.12 14.39 -7.87
C ALA A 552 2.69 14.32 -8.41
N ASP A 553 1.71 14.30 -7.50
CA ASP A 553 0.30 14.53 -7.83
C ASP A 553 -0.15 15.92 -7.47
N TYR A 554 0.65 16.59 -6.65
CA TYR A 554 0.37 17.96 -6.25
C TYR A 554 0.86 18.92 -7.32
N PRO A 555 0.11 20.00 -7.62
CA PRO A 555 0.59 21.06 -8.46
C PRO A 555 1.90 21.60 -7.90
N VAL A 556 2.90 21.68 -8.75
CA VAL A 556 4.19 22.28 -8.43
C VAL A 556 4.22 23.67 -9.04
N ASP A 557 4.64 24.67 -8.27
CA ASP A 557 4.72 26.05 -8.74
C ASP A 557 5.54 26.17 -10.03
N GLY A 558 4.99 26.89 -11.00
CA GLY A 558 5.61 27.09 -12.31
C GLY A 558 5.44 25.94 -13.30
N GLN A 559 4.80 24.83 -12.93
CA GLN A 559 4.53 23.74 -13.86
C GLN A 559 3.07 23.74 -14.33
N PRO A 560 2.82 23.47 -15.63
CA PRO A 560 1.48 23.47 -16.21
C PRO A 560 0.80 22.11 -15.93
N LEU A 561 0.25 21.94 -14.75
CA LEU A 561 -0.45 20.73 -14.32
C LEU A 561 -1.97 20.96 -14.21
N VAL A 562 -2.74 19.87 -14.33
CA VAL A 562 -4.14 19.84 -13.89
C VAL A 562 -4.18 20.09 -12.39
N ARG A 563 -4.98 21.04 -11.94
CA ARG A 563 -5.00 21.47 -10.54
C ARG A 563 -6.39 21.83 -10.06
N GLY A 564 -6.64 21.71 -8.77
CA GLY A 564 -7.80 22.30 -8.12
C GLY A 564 -7.64 23.80 -7.96
N GLU A 565 -8.73 24.52 -7.94
CA GLU A 565 -8.79 25.97 -7.70
C GLU A 565 -9.99 26.30 -6.82
N TRP A 566 -9.76 27.11 -5.79
CA TRP A 566 -10.82 27.62 -4.93
C TRP A 566 -11.32 28.97 -5.41
N LEU A 567 -12.62 29.16 -5.31
CA LEU A 567 -13.32 30.38 -5.75
C LEU A 567 -14.13 30.93 -4.58
N LEU A 568 -14.09 32.23 -4.39
CA LEU A 568 -15.00 32.99 -3.53
C LEU A 568 -15.85 33.92 -4.41
N ASP A 569 -17.17 33.74 -4.43
CA ASP A 569 -18.10 34.49 -5.29
C ASP A 569 -17.64 34.57 -6.75
N ASN A 570 -17.22 33.43 -7.30
CA ASN A 570 -16.64 33.25 -8.62
C ASN A 570 -15.29 33.96 -8.87
N ARG A 571 -14.65 34.53 -7.83
CA ARG A 571 -13.30 35.10 -7.93
C ARG A 571 -12.26 34.04 -7.62
N PRO A 572 -11.37 33.68 -8.55
CA PRO A 572 -10.26 32.77 -8.31
C PRO A 572 -9.25 33.41 -7.35
N ASP A 573 -8.53 32.55 -6.62
CA ASP A 573 -7.48 32.90 -5.67
C ASP A 573 -7.90 33.86 -4.54
N ALA A 574 -9.21 34.10 -4.36
CA ALA A 574 -9.73 34.93 -3.28
C ALA A 574 -9.92 34.15 -1.97
N VAL A 575 -9.92 32.86 -2.03
CA VAL A 575 -10.08 31.94 -0.88
C VAL A 575 -9.17 30.73 -1.06
N ARG A 576 -8.73 30.16 0.06
CA ARG A 576 -8.00 28.90 0.15
C ARG A 576 -8.61 28.05 1.25
N VAL A 577 -8.68 26.75 1.04
CA VAL A 577 -9.12 25.80 2.05
C VAL A 577 -8.01 24.81 2.34
N ASP A 578 -7.53 24.80 3.56
CA ASP A 578 -6.51 23.87 4.05
C ASP A 578 -7.15 22.90 5.06
N VAL A 579 -6.62 21.69 5.15
CA VAL A 579 -7.08 20.66 6.10
C VAL A 579 -5.89 20.00 6.80
N SER A 580 -6.13 19.48 8.00
CA SER A 580 -5.11 18.75 8.77
C SER A 580 -4.64 17.47 8.08
N GLY A 581 -5.53 16.82 7.33
CA GLY A 581 -5.34 15.62 6.56
C GLY A 581 -6.66 15.24 5.90
N SER A 582 -6.63 14.30 4.97
CA SER A 582 -7.84 13.86 4.28
C SER A 582 -7.79 12.37 3.96
N ALA A 583 -8.93 11.71 4.07
CA ALA A 583 -9.12 10.37 3.53
C ALA A 583 -8.96 10.31 1.99
N ALA A 584 -8.91 11.47 1.34
CA ALA A 584 -8.64 11.59 -0.10
C ALA A 584 -7.14 11.52 -0.45
N ASP A 585 -6.24 11.42 0.52
CA ASP A 585 -4.80 11.33 0.29
C ASP A 585 -4.41 9.87 0.00
N ALA A 586 -3.71 9.60 -1.10
CA ALA A 586 -3.36 8.23 -1.51
C ALA A 586 -2.49 7.51 -0.48
N THR A 587 -1.64 8.23 0.24
CA THR A 587 -0.68 7.68 1.21
C THR A 587 -1.11 7.79 2.68
N GLN A 588 -2.36 8.19 2.93
CA GLN A 588 -2.89 8.18 4.30
C GLN A 588 -3.04 6.72 4.80
N PRO A 589 -3.00 6.47 6.13
CA PRO A 589 -2.99 5.10 6.67
C PRO A 589 -4.27 4.29 6.42
N GLY A 590 -5.41 4.97 6.28
CA GLY A 590 -6.71 4.34 6.00
C GLY A 590 -6.94 4.08 4.52
N GLN A 591 -8.17 3.66 4.18
CA GLN A 591 -8.61 3.52 2.81
C GLN A 591 -8.66 4.89 2.12
N THR A 592 -8.16 4.99 0.89
CA THR A 592 -8.21 6.24 0.12
C THR A 592 -9.58 6.42 -0.50
N SER A 593 -10.15 7.60 -0.33
CA SER A 593 -11.45 7.98 -0.91
C SER A 593 -11.37 9.39 -1.50
N PRO A 594 -11.08 9.54 -2.80
CA PRO A 594 -10.94 10.85 -3.44
C PRO A 594 -12.16 11.77 -3.25
N SER A 595 -13.36 11.19 -3.17
CA SER A 595 -14.60 11.92 -2.91
C SER A 595 -14.65 12.61 -1.54
N ASN A 596 -13.82 12.20 -0.59
CA ASN A 596 -13.76 12.77 0.76
C ASN A 596 -12.75 13.92 0.90
N SER A 597 -12.44 14.57 -0.21
CA SER A 597 -11.58 15.76 -0.25
C SER A 597 -12.25 16.99 0.41
N ALA A 598 -11.46 18.01 0.69
CA ALA A 598 -11.98 19.27 1.26
C ALA A 598 -13.13 19.89 0.44
N ALA A 599 -13.16 19.65 -0.87
CA ALA A 599 -14.21 20.15 -1.76
C ALA A 599 -15.62 19.61 -1.40
N ALA A 600 -15.69 18.43 -0.79
CA ALA A 600 -16.95 17.84 -0.39
C ALA A 600 -17.66 18.58 0.76
N ALA A 601 -16.96 19.47 1.47
CA ALA A 601 -17.59 20.32 2.50
C ALA A 601 -18.18 21.62 1.93
N PHE A 602 -18.09 21.85 0.60
CA PHE A 602 -18.54 23.10 -0.08
C PHE A 602 -19.30 22.81 -1.37
N ASP A 603 -19.81 21.60 -1.54
CA ASP A 603 -20.44 21.18 -2.79
C ASP A 603 -21.97 21.25 -2.80
N GLY A 604 -22.57 21.51 -1.65
CA GLY A 604 -24.04 21.62 -1.49
C GLY A 604 -24.74 20.27 -1.47
N ASP A 605 -24.03 19.15 -1.41
CA ASP A 605 -24.58 17.80 -1.31
C ASP A 605 -24.46 17.27 0.13
N ALA A 606 -25.59 17.13 0.78
CA ALA A 606 -25.64 16.63 2.15
C ALA A 606 -25.12 15.20 2.36
N ASN A 607 -24.92 14.44 1.29
CA ASN A 607 -24.46 13.05 1.32
C ASN A 607 -22.96 12.90 1.10
N THR A 608 -22.26 13.99 0.78
CA THR A 608 -20.81 14.03 0.68
C THR A 608 -20.20 14.67 1.93
N ALA A 609 -18.93 14.41 2.19
CA ALA A 609 -18.23 15.01 3.33
C ALA A 609 -16.71 15.03 3.09
N TRP A 610 -16.06 16.09 3.55
CA TRP A 610 -14.64 15.96 3.87
C TRP A 610 -14.48 15.07 5.09
N VAL A 611 -13.55 14.13 5.02
CA VAL A 611 -13.19 13.23 6.12
C VAL A 611 -11.68 13.33 6.36
N SER A 612 -11.28 13.48 7.62
CA SER A 612 -9.86 13.51 7.99
C SER A 612 -9.16 12.18 7.69
N ALA A 613 -7.84 12.17 7.66
CA ALA A 613 -7.07 10.94 7.42
C ALA A 613 -7.41 9.86 8.46
N GLY A 614 -7.38 8.60 8.01
CA GLY A 614 -7.69 7.44 8.86
C GLY A 614 -6.59 7.12 9.88
N LEU A 615 -6.93 6.30 10.86
CA LEU A 615 -6.03 5.83 11.94
C LEU A 615 -5.33 6.95 12.73
N GLN A 616 -5.98 8.11 12.80
CA GLN A 616 -5.56 9.26 13.59
C GLN A 616 -6.67 9.63 14.58
N SER A 617 -6.31 10.43 15.59
CA SER A 617 -7.31 10.98 16.50
C SER A 617 -8.27 11.93 15.76
N ALA A 618 -9.57 11.83 15.99
CA ALA A 618 -10.56 12.81 15.51
C ALA A 618 -10.38 14.18 16.18
N VAL A 619 -10.13 14.16 17.49
CA VAL A 619 -9.85 15.37 18.27
C VAL A 619 -8.54 15.98 17.80
N GLY A 620 -8.59 17.28 17.52
CA GLY A 620 -7.45 18.03 17.00
C GLY A 620 -7.44 18.17 15.47
N GLN A 621 -8.20 17.37 14.71
CA GLN A 621 -8.33 17.53 13.25
C GLN A 621 -9.06 18.83 12.93
N TRP A 622 -8.66 19.48 11.83
CA TRP A 622 -9.16 20.80 11.50
C TRP A 622 -9.30 21.05 9.99
N MET A 623 -10.19 21.99 9.66
CA MET A 623 -10.30 22.63 8.37
C MET A 623 -10.14 24.15 8.54
N ARG A 624 -9.40 24.81 7.66
CA ARG A 624 -9.15 26.25 7.69
C ARG A 624 -9.51 26.88 6.35
N ILE A 625 -10.32 27.92 6.40
CA ILE A 625 -10.70 28.77 5.28
C ILE A 625 -9.88 30.04 5.39
N GLY A 626 -9.01 30.30 4.42
CA GLY A 626 -8.19 31.51 4.33
C GLY A 626 -8.75 32.47 3.27
N PHE A 627 -8.75 33.76 3.55
CA PHE A 627 -9.22 34.81 2.64
C PHE A 627 -8.06 35.71 2.25
N THR A 628 -8.02 36.17 1.02
CA THR A 628 -7.03 37.13 0.54
C THR A 628 -7.23 38.49 1.18
N THR A 629 -8.49 38.92 1.36
CA THR A 629 -8.87 40.16 2.04
C THR A 629 -9.46 39.84 3.41
N PRO A 630 -9.20 40.70 4.43
CA PRO A 630 -9.82 40.47 5.75
C PRO A 630 -11.33 40.69 5.70
N HIS A 631 -12.06 39.86 6.41
CA HIS A 631 -13.51 39.92 6.61
C HIS A 631 -13.82 40.15 8.09
N SER A 632 -14.93 40.85 8.38
CA SER A 632 -15.41 41.08 9.75
C SER A 632 -16.90 40.72 9.83
N GLY A 633 -17.34 40.29 11.01
CA GLY A 633 -18.77 39.97 11.20
C GLY A 633 -19.19 38.72 10.44
N LEU A 634 -18.42 37.66 10.50
CA LEU A 634 -18.75 36.38 9.88
C LEU A 634 -19.65 35.50 10.75
N ALA A 635 -20.51 34.74 10.14
CA ALA A 635 -21.19 33.59 10.73
C ALA A 635 -20.85 32.34 9.92
N LEU A 636 -20.64 31.25 10.63
CA LEU A 636 -20.28 29.97 10.06
C LEU A 636 -21.39 28.95 10.34
N THR A 637 -21.96 28.35 9.32
CA THR A 637 -22.85 27.21 9.49
C THR A 637 -22.10 25.94 9.16
N VAL A 638 -22.00 25.05 10.15
CA VAL A 638 -21.27 23.78 10.06
C VAL A 638 -22.27 22.63 10.19
N ARG A 639 -22.17 21.67 9.31
CA ARG A 639 -22.85 20.40 9.36
C ARG A 639 -21.82 19.29 9.42
N THR A 640 -21.71 18.60 10.56
CA THR A 640 -20.83 17.43 10.67
C THR A 640 -21.47 16.22 9.99
N ALA A 641 -20.64 15.26 9.60
CA ALA A 641 -21.06 13.99 9.02
C ALA A 641 -20.56 12.82 9.88
N LYS A 642 -21.12 11.63 9.67
CA LYS A 642 -20.61 10.41 10.27
C LYS A 642 -19.29 9.99 9.62
N ALA A 643 -18.34 9.57 10.45
CA ALA A 643 -17.07 9.01 10.04
C ALA A 643 -16.75 7.77 10.89
N LEU A 644 -15.55 7.21 10.74
CA LEU A 644 -15.13 6.08 11.55
C LEU A 644 -14.93 6.51 13.01
N GLY A 645 -15.52 5.77 13.93
CA GLY A 645 -15.42 6.02 15.37
C GLY A 645 -16.60 6.83 15.94
N PRO A 646 -16.49 7.33 17.17
CA PRO A 646 -17.51 8.13 17.82
C PRO A 646 -17.68 9.49 17.14
N ASP A 647 -18.92 9.99 17.14
CA ASP A 647 -19.27 11.27 16.55
C ASP A 647 -18.56 12.43 17.27
N VAL A 648 -18.10 13.44 16.53
CA VAL A 648 -17.59 14.68 17.10
C VAL A 648 -18.76 15.50 17.63
N SER A 649 -18.74 15.79 18.92
CA SER A 649 -19.82 16.50 19.66
C SER A 649 -19.53 17.97 19.92
N SER A 650 -18.27 18.40 19.80
CA SER A 650 -17.85 19.79 20.04
C SER A 650 -16.76 20.20 19.04
N VAL A 651 -16.86 21.43 18.53
CA VAL A 651 -15.84 22.05 17.69
C VAL A 651 -15.43 23.41 18.23
N VAL A 652 -14.17 23.77 18.00
CA VAL A 652 -13.64 25.11 18.27
C VAL A 652 -13.47 25.84 16.95
N VAL A 653 -14.13 26.96 16.81
CA VAL A 653 -13.94 27.88 15.69
C VAL A 653 -12.99 28.99 16.12
N THR A 654 -11.87 29.13 15.44
CA THR A 654 -10.80 30.10 15.75
C THR A 654 -10.59 31.04 14.59
N THR A 655 -10.33 32.30 14.88
CA THR A 655 -9.95 33.38 13.96
C THR A 655 -8.79 34.16 14.50
N GLU A 656 -8.33 35.21 13.80
CA GLU A 656 -7.35 36.17 14.33
C GLU A 656 -7.88 36.94 15.55
N ALA A 657 -9.22 37.09 15.65
CA ALA A 657 -9.88 37.86 16.73
C ALA A 657 -10.18 37.03 17.98
N GLY A 658 -10.03 35.70 17.95
CA GLY A 658 -10.30 34.84 19.09
C GLY A 658 -10.89 33.48 18.72
N SER A 659 -11.48 32.79 19.71
CA SER A 659 -12.07 31.46 19.54
C SER A 659 -13.47 31.37 20.15
N THR A 660 -14.33 30.58 19.53
CA THR A 660 -15.68 30.23 20.02
C THR A 660 -15.83 28.72 20.03
N VAL A 661 -16.44 28.17 21.05
CA VAL A 661 -16.73 26.73 21.16
C VAL A 661 -18.19 26.48 20.85
N ALA A 662 -18.49 25.52 20.00
CA ALA A 662 -19.83 25.00 19.77
C ALA A 662 -19.93 23.55 20.26
N SER A 663 -20.82 23.26 21.16
CA SER A 663 -21.02 21.94 21.76
C SER A 663 -22.43 21.39 21.47
N GLY A 664 -22.61 20.09 21.66
CA GLY A 664 -23.89 19.42 21.40
C GLY A 664 -24.18 19.21 19.91
N ILE A 665 -23.12 19.24 19.07
CA ILE A 665 -23.24 19.02 17.63
C ILE A 665 -23.61 17.56 17.37
N LYS A 666 -24.48 17.35 16.38
CA LYS A 666 -24.90 16.02 15.94
C LYS A 666 -24.70 15.89 14.43
N PRO A 667 -24.22 14.74 13.92
CA PRO A 667 -24.10 14.51 12.50
C PRO A 667 -25.38 14.75 11.73
N GLY A 668 -25.28 15.44 10.61
CA GLY A 668 -26.41 15.77 9.74
C GLY A 668 -27.24 16.99 10.17
N VAL A 669 -27.01 17.55 11.36
CA VAL A 669 -27.71 18.74 11.84
C VAL A 669 -26.85 19.97 11.65
N PRO A 670 -27.30 21.00 10.88
CA PRO A 670 -26.56 22.23 10.72
C PRO A 670 -26.57 23.06 12.03
N VAL A 671 -25.44 23.61 12.40
CA VAL A 671 -25.26 24.49 13.56
C VAL A 671 -24.61 25.79 13.08
N THR A 672 -25.27 26.91 13.35
CA THR A 672 -24.72 28.24 13.07
C THR A 672 -23.92 28.75 14.24
N ILE A 673 -22.69 29.14 14.00
CA ILE A 673 -21.72 29.61 14.99
C ILE A 673 -21.35 31.03 14.63
N THR A 674 -21.56 31.94 15.55
CA THR A 674 -21.07 33.31 15.39
C THR A 674 -19.57 33.33 15.62
N VAL A 675 -18.83 33.76 14.59
CA VAL A 675 -17.38 33.86 14.62
C VAL A 675 -16.97 35.05 15.52
N PRO A 676 -15.90 35.00 16.29
CA PRO A 676 -15.40 36.12 17.10
C PRO A 676 -15.32 37.40 16.30
N SER A 677 -15.83 38.50 16.86
CA SER A 677 -15.91 39.81 16.22
C SER A 677 -14.51 40.40 16.01
N GLY A 678 -14.26 40.95 14.82
CA GLY A 678 -13.03 41.59 14.43
C GLY A 678 -12.59 41.17 13.01
N PRO A 679 -11.64 41.92 12.42
CA PRO A 679 -11.12 41.54 11.10
C PRO A 679 -10.32 40.26 11.17
N THR A 680 -10.58 39.37 10.23
CA THR A 680 -9.87 38.09 10.11
C THR A 680 -9.62 37.74 8.66
N ARG A 681 -8.46 37.18 8.39
CA ARG A 681 -8.10 36.59 7.07
C ARG A 681 -8.31 35.07 7.03
N TRP A 682 -8.70 34.44 8.15
CA TRP A 682 -8.94 33.02 8.16
C TRP A 682 -9.91 32.62 9.26
N VAL A 683 -10.59 31.51 9.02
CA VAL A 683 -11.45 30.83 10.00
C VAL A 683 -11.03 29.36 10.03
N SER A 684 -10.80 28.81 11.22
CA SER A 684 -10.43 27.41 11.42
C SER A 684 -11.48 26.70 12.25
N ILE A 685 -11.92 25.55 11.81
CA ILE A 685 -12.85 24.65 12.50
C ILE A 685 -12.04 23.46 12.97
N ARG A 686 -11.97 23.20 14.27
CA ARG A 686 -11.21 22.09 14.86
C ARG A 686 -12.12 21.24 15.74
N ALA A 687 -12.04 19.91 15.57
CA ALA A 687 -12.71 18.96 16.47
C ALA A 687 -12.11 19.06 17.88
N ALA A 688 -12.97 19.22 18.89
CA ALA A 688 -12.55 19.41 20.28
C ALA A 688 -12.89 18.20 21.15
N GLU A 689 -14.09 17.64 21.01
CA GLU A 689 -14.56 16.52 21.81
C GLU A 689 -15.39 15.55 20.97
N THR A 690 -15.41 14.30 21.38
CA THR A 690 -16.29 13.26 20.85
C THR A 690 -17.44 12.96 21.81
N ALA A 691 -18.48 12.31 21.32
CA ALA A 691 -19.68 12.00 22.09
C ALA A 691 -19.42 11.06 23.28
N ASP A 692 -18.39 10.22 23.21
CA ASP A 692 -17.99 9.29 24.27
C ASP A 692 -16.77 9.77 25.09
N GLY A 693 -16.27 10.97 24.81
CA GLY A 693 -15.11 11.55 25.50
C GLY A 693 -13.75 10.95 25.11
N SER A 694 -13.71 10.02 24.15
CA SER A 694 -12.45 9.48 23.62
C SER A 694 -11.80 10.44 22.61
N ALA A 695 -10.60 10.13 22.17
CA ALA A 695 -9.93 10.90 21.09
C ALA A 695 -10.60 10.68 19.71
N GLY A 696 -11.43 9.64 19.55
CA GLY A 696 -12.06 9.26 18.31
C GLY A 696 -11.07 8.80 17.23
N ASN A 697 -11.57 8.60 16.01
CA ASN A 697 -10.75 8.11 14.89
C ASN A 697 -10.70 9.08 13.71
N GLN A 698 -11.85 9.61 13.28
CA GLN A 698 -11.95 10.55 12.16
C GLN A 698 -12.93 11.67 12.47
N PHE A 699 -12.66 12.85 11.90
CA PHE A 699 -13.55 14.00 11.89
C PHE A 699 -14.09 14.21 10.47
N ALA A 700 -15.39 14.51 10.35
CA ALA A 700 -16.02 14.74 9.05
C ALA A 700 -16.89 16.00 9.05
N LEU A 701 -16.79 16.77 7.98
CA LEU A 701 -17.62 17.93 7.69
C LEU A 701 -18.42 17.68 6.42
N GLY A 702 -19.75 17.57 6.54
CA GLY A 702 -20.64 17.37 5.40
C GLY A 702 -20.92 18.65 4.64
N GLU A 703 -21.04 19.79 5.35
CA GLU A 703 -21.24 21.07 4.70
C GLU A 703 -20.72 22.21 5.58
N VAL A 704 -20.07 23.17 4.97
CA VAL A 704 -19.59 24.40 5.60
C VAL A 704 -20.00 25.60 4.75
N SER A 705 -20.75 26.51 5.33
CA SER A 705 -21.10 27.78 4.68
C SER A 705 -20.70 28.96 5.55
N VAL A 706 -20.22 30.00 4.89
CA VAL A 706 -19.80 31.26 5.52
C VAL A 706 -20.76 32.36 5.07
N SER A 707 -21.26 33.14 6.01
CA SER A 707 -22.12 34.30 5.72
C SER A 707 -21.51 35.57 6.29
N ASP A 708 -21.61 36.64 5.55
CA ASP A 708 -21.27 37.97 6.04
C ASP A 708 -22.47 38.57 6.73
N LEU A 709 -22.37 38.79 8.04
CA LEU A 709 -23.45 39.37 8.84
C LEU A 709 -23.72 40.87 8.53
N GLN A 710 -22.76 41.56 7.92
CA GLN A 710 -22.93 42.96 7.57
C GLN A 710 -23.76 43.15 6.29
N SER A 711 -23.50 42.33 5.28
CA SER A 711 -24.25 42.35 4.03
C SER A 711 -25.50 41.45 4.10
N GLY A 712 -25.54 40.50 4.99
CA GLY A 712 -26.59 39.47 5.10
C GLY A 712 -26.52 38.39 4.00
N PHE A 713 -25.49 38.39 3.14
CA PHE A 713 -25.36 37.46 2.05
C PHE A 713 -24.36 36.34 2.39
N PRO A 714 -24.58 35.12 1.84
CA PRO A 714 -23.60 34.05 1.95
C PRO A 714 -22.38 34.33 1.07
N LEU A 715 -21.21 34.04 1.58
CA LEU A 715 -19.96 33.99 0.80
C LEU A 715 -19.89 32.62 0.14
N THR A 716 -20.06 32.58 -1.18
CA THR A 716 -20.11 31.30 -1.91
C THR A 716 -18.71 30.78 -2.21
N ILE A 717 -18.30 29.75 -1.46
CA ILE A 717 -17.04 29.03 -1.69
C ILE A 717 -17.30 27.85 -2.61
N ARG A 718 -16.48 27.71 -3.65
CA ARG A 718 -16.56 26.61 -4.61
C ARG A 718 -15.18 26.09 -4.99
N HIS A 719 -15.14 24.86 -5.47
CA HIS A 719 -13.95 24.23 -6.02
C HIS A 719 -14.18 23.87 -7.49
N ARG A 720 -13.17 24.07 -8.33
CA ARG A 720 -13.18 23.62 -9.73
C ARG A 720 -11.83 23.02 -10.12
N VAL A 721 -11.79 22.30 -11.23
CA VAL A 721 -10.55 21.78 -11.82
C VAL A 721 -10.13 22.67 -12.98
N MET A 722 -8.87 23.12 -12.93
CA MET A 722 -8.22 23.91 -13.98
C MET A 722 -7.34 23.00 -14.82
N LEU A 723 -7.49 23.07 -16.14
CA LEU A 723 -6.59 22.44 -17.08
C LEU A 723 -5.37 23.34 -17.31
N PRO A 724 -4.17 22.77 -17.54
CA PRO A 724 -3.00 23.55 -17.86
C PRO A 724 -3.14 24.25 -19.22
N PRO A 725 -2.47 25.40 -19.43
CA PRO A 725 -2.39 26.03 -20.74
C PRO A 725 -1.70 25.10 -21.73
N LEU A 726 -2.18 25.09 -22.96
CA LEU A 726 -1.58 24.29 -24.02
C LEU A 726 -0.31 24.96 -24.55
N PRO A 727 0.71 24.16 -24.95
CA PRO A 727 1.89 24.71 -25.60
C PRO A 727 1.52 25.57 -26.86
N PRO A 728 2.25 26.64 -27.14
CA PRO A 728 2.06 27.39 -28.37
C PRO A 728 2.10 26.52 -29.64
N GLY A 729 1.21 26.73 -30.57
CA GLY A 729 1.13 25.96 -31.82
C GLY A 729 0.34 24.64 -31.69
N THR A 730 -0.18 24.29 -30.51
CA THR A 730 -1.03 23.10 -30.34
C THR A 730 -2.40 23.33 -31.04
N THR A 731 -2.76 22.42 -31.91
CA THR A 731 -4.11 22.36 -32.51
C THR A 731 -4.95 21.36 -31.73
N VAL A 732 -6.07 21.76 -31.17
CA VAL A 732 -6.95 20.87 -30.43
C VAL A 732 -7.91 20.16 -31.38
N ALA A 733 -7.76 18.83 -31.46
CA ALA A 733 -8.66 17.97 -32.22
C ALA A 733 -9.97 17.67 -31.46
N GLN A 734 -9.87 17.52 -30.15
CA GLN A 734 -11.02 17.16 -29.29
C GLN A 734 -10.71 17.49 -27.83
N TRP A 735 -11.73 17.91 -27.06
CA TRP A 735 -11.69 17.91 -25.58
C TRP A 735 -12.47 16.71 -25.06
N VAL A 736 -11.86 15.90 -24.19
CA VAL A 736 -12.48 14.76 -23.53
C VAL A 736 -12.38 14.99 -22.03
N LEU A 737 -13.47 15.48 -21.45
CA LEU A 737 -13.53 15.87 -20.04
C LEU A 737 -14.44 14.89 -19.29
N GLY A 738 -14.04 14.47 -18.09
CA GLY A 738 -14.83 13.54 -17.27
C GLY A 738 -14.16 13.22 -15.93
N GLN A 739 -14.85 12.45 -15.14
CA GLN A 739 -14.28 11.87 -13.93
C GLN A 739 -13.69 10.51 -14.29
N GLU A 740 -12.50 10.17 -13.77
CA GLU A 740 -11.95 8.82 -13.90
C GLU A 740 -12.84 7.80 -13.22
N LEU A 741 -13.35 8.17 -12.06
CA LEU A 741 -14.23 7.35 -11.23
C LEU A 741 -15.57 8.06 -11.09
N ALA A 742 -16.48 7.77 -11.97
CA ALA A 742 -17.88 8.18 -11.81
C ALA A 742 -18.52 7.36 -10.67
N GLY A 743 -19.50 7.90 -9.97
CA GLY A 743 -20.30 7.16 -9.02
C GLY A 743 -21.05 5.99 -9.68
N ARG A 744 -21.32 4.96 -8.92
CA ARG A 744 -22.14 3.81 -9.35
C ARG A 744 -23.25 3.55 -8.34
N ALA A 745 -24.44 3.20 -8.82
CA ALA A 745 -25.53 2.72 -7.98
C ALA A 745 -25.13 1.46 -7.20
N SER A 746 -25.80 1.24 -6.08
CA SER A 746 -25.57 0.08 -5.21
C SER A 746 -26.07 -1.25 -5.79
N CYS A 747 -26.10 -1.38 -7.09
CA CYS A 747 -26.61 -2.56 -7.80
C CYS A 747 -25.62 -2.99 -8.89
N VAL A 748 -25.57 -4.29 -9.15
CA VAL A 748 -24.76 -4.92 -10.20
C VAL A 748 -25.54 -6.08 -10.84
N ASP A 749 -25.36 -6.27 -12.14
CA ASP A 749 -25.88 -7.45 -12.83
C ASP A 749 -25.10 -8.70 -12.41
N ASP A 750 -25.84 -9.77 -12.07
CA ASP A 750 -25.30 -11.10 -11.90
C ASP A 750 -25.60 -11.90 -13.18
N PRO A 751 -24.65 -11.96 -14.12
CA PRO A 751 -24.92 -12.60 -15.42
C PRO A 751 -25.07 -14.12 -15.31
N ALA A 752 -24.56 -14.73 -14.24
CA ALA A 752 -24.71 -16.18 -14.02
C ALA A 752 -26.12 -16.53 -13.52
N ALA A 753 -26.69 -15.69 -12.65
CA ALA A 753 -28.04 -15.88 -12.11
C ALA A 753 -29.14 -15.21 -12.97
N GLY A 754 -28.75 -14.35 -13.93
CA GLY A 754 -29.71 -13.56 -14.73
C GLY A 754 -30.50 -12.55 -13.86
N THR A 755 -29.94 -12.08 -12.77
CA THR A 755 -30.60 -11.21 -11.78
C THR A 755 -29.74 -10.00 -11.46
N ILE A 756 -30.37 -8.95 -10.90
CA ILE A 756 -29.66 -7.78 -10.37
C ILE A 756 -29.49 -7.96 -8.87
N ARG A 757 -28.27 -7.81 -8.39
CA ARG A 757 -27.94 -7.80 -6.96
C ARG A 757 -27.74 -6.38 -6.47
N CYS A 758 -28.39 -6.01 -5.39
CA CYS A 758 -28.28 -4.68 -4.79
C CYS A 758 -27.85 -4.78 -3.31
N ALA A 759 -26.87 -3.98 -2.93
CA ALA A 759 -26.42 -3.83 -1.55
C ALA A 759 -25.70 -2.49 -1.37
N PRO A 760 -25.81 -1.81 -0.22
CA PRO A 760 -25.10 -0.54 0.01
C PRO A 760 -23.58 -0.65 -0.22
N ALA A 761 -22.97 -1.78 0.10
CA ALA A 761 -21.55 -2.06 -0.10
C ALA A 761 -21.10 -2.13 -1.57
N LEU A 762 -22.03 -2.14 -2.53
CA LEU A 762 -21.74 -2.08 -3.96
C LEU A 762 -21.72 -0.65 -4.49
N GLY A 763 -22.28 0.32 -3.75
CA GLY A 763 -22.31 1.72 -4.18
C GLY A 763 -20.89 2.32 -4.24
N LEU A 764 -20.64 3.12 -5.26
CA LEU A 764 -19.39 3.89 -5.39
C LEU A 764 -19.73 5.37 -5.46
N THR A 765 -19.01 6.16 -4.68
CA THR A 765 -19.10 7.62 -4.73
C THR A 765 -18.26 8.14 -5.90
N ALA A 766 -18.73 9.19 -6.56
CA ALA A 766 -17.97 9.83 -7.63
C ALA A 766 -16.70 10.50 -7.07
N GLU A 767 -15.60 10.45 -7.81
CA GLU A 767 -14.31 11.01 -7.41
C GLU A 767 -14.38 12.52 -7.15
N THR A 768 -15.04 13.27 -8.02
CA THR A 768 -15.21 14.72 -7.86
C THR A 768 -16.53 14.98 -7.13
N PRO A 769 -16.49 15.52 -5.91
CA PRO A 769 -17.72 15.93 -5.22
C PRO A 769 -18.36 17.15 -5.89
N GLY A 770 -19.69 17.26 -5.77
CA GLY A 770 -20.46 18.38 -6.24
C GLY A 770 -20.63 18.49 -7.74
N LEU A 771 -20.66 19.71 -8.24
CA LEU A 771 -20.86 20.01 -9.66
C LEU A 771 -19.58 19.70 -10.45
N PHE A 772 -19.76 19.04 -11.59
CA PHE A 772 -18.68 18.83 -12.54
C PHE A 772 -18.29 20.17 -13.20
N THR A 773 -17.25 20.80 -12.69
CA THR A 773 -16.77 22.10 -13.15
C THR A 773 -15.33 22.02 -13.63
N ARG A 774 -15.10 22.40 -14.89
CA ARG A 774 -13.77 22.45 -15.52
C ARG A 774 -13.54 23.83 -16.10
N ALA A 775 -12.33 24.35 -15.89
CA ALA A 775 -11.89 25.59 -16.54
C ALA A 775 -10.67 25.26 -17.42
N LEU A 776 -10.73 25.73 -18.65
CA LEU A 776 -9.70 25.50 -19.66
C LEU A 776 -9.48 26.74 -20.48
N GLN A 777 -8.27 26.90 -21.03
CA GLN A 777 -7.95 27.96 -21.99
C GLN A 777 -8.10 27.40 -23.39
N VAL A 778 -8.84 28.16 -24.24
CA VAL A 778 -8.96 27.83 -25.65
C VAL A 778 -7.99 28.75 -26.41
N PRO A 779 -6.95 28.22 -27.07
CA PRO A 779 -5.89 29.02 -27.70
C PRO A 779 -6.43 29.97 -28.80
N THR A 780 -7.42 29.48 -29.54
CA THR A 780 -8.11 30.24 -30.58
C THR A 780 -9.61 30.02 -30.49
N PRO A 781 -10.46 31.02 -30.79
CA PRO A 781 -11.90 30.82 -30.86
C PRO A 781 -12.24 29.66 -31.80
N THR A 782 -12.89 28.61 -31.26
CA THR A 782 -13.16 27.38 -32.01
C THR A 782 -14.62 27.00 -31.82
N ALA A 783 -15.30 26.70 -32.92
CA ALA A 783 -16.64 26.13 -32.89
C ALA A 783 -16.55 24.67 -32.45
N VAL A 784 -17.37 24.26 -31.49
CA VAL A 784 -17.40 22.90 -30.96
C VAL A 784 -18.81 22.32 -30.99
N THR A 785 -18.90 21.02 -31.25
CA THR A 785 -20.15 20.28 -31.10
C THR A 785 -20.04 19.44 -29.84
N PRO A 786 -20.81 19.74 -28.77
CA PRO A 786 -20.72 18.96 -27.54
C PRO A 786 -21.47 17.64 -27.69
N ALA A 787 -20.87 16.58 -27.11
CA ALA A 787 -21.52 15.32 -26.83
C ALA A 787 -21.37 15.02 -25.33
N VAL A 788 -22.47 14.68 -24.67
CA VAL A 788 -22.50 14.50 -23.22
C VAL A 788 -23.05 13.11 -22.91
N ILE A 789 -22.30 12.35 -22.13
CA ILE A 789 -22.74 11.06 -21.57
C ILE A 789 -22.99 11.26 -20.08
N LEU A 790 -24.21 11.02 -19.64
CA LEU A 790 -24.64 11.18 -18.27
C LEU A 790 -24.99 9.82 -17.66
N THR A 791 -24.53 9.60 -16.43
CA THR A 791 -24.99 8.50 -15.59
C THR A 791 -25.85 9.07 -14.47
N PRO A 792 -27.12 8.66 -14.33
CA PRO A 792 -27.98 9.13 -13.25
C PRO A 792 -27.39 8.74 -11.88
N ARG A 793 -27.35 9.68 -10.94
CA ARG A 793 -27.06 9.35 -9.53
C ARG A 793 -28.37 8.93 -8.84
N PRO A 794 -28.41 7.79 -8.15
CA PRO A 794 -29.55 7.45 -7.31
C PRO A 794 -29.66 8.45 -6.16
N GLY A 795 -30.88 8.79 -5.80
CA GLY A 795 -31.19 9.73 -4.71
C GLY A 795 -32.51 10.45 -4.89
N ASP A 796 -32.89 11.28 -3.92
CA ASP A 796 -34.18 11.95 -3.90
C ASP A 796 -34.42 12.88 -5.10
N ALA A 797 -33.36 13.53 -5.59
CA ALA A 797 -33.45 14.40 -6.76
C ALA A 797 -33.81 13.61 -8.03
N LEU A 798 -33.20 12.43 -8.26
CA LEU A 798 -33.55 11.56 -9.36
C LEU A 798 -34.96 11.00 -9.19
N ASN A 799 -35.32 10.57 -7.97
CA ASN A 799 -36.65 10.08 -7.64
C ASN A 799 -37.71 11.16 -7.88
N ALA A 800 -37.43 12.41 -7.52
CA ALA A 800 -38.31 13.54 -7.79
C ALA A 800 -38.47 13.83 -9.29
N LEU A 801 -37.35 13.75 -10.06
CA LEU A 801 -37.37 13.91 -11.51
C LEU A 801 -38.18 12.81 -12.21
N LEU A 802 -38.03 11.57 -11.75
CA LEU A 802 -38.74 10.42 -12.30
C LEU A 802 -40.22 10.36 -11.87
N ARG A 803 -40.61 11.07 -10.83
CA ARG A 803 -42.01 11.19 -10.34
C ARG A 803 -42.77 12.32 -11.05
N GLY A 804 -42.42 12.71 -12.24
CA GLY A 804 -43.15 13.71 -13.00
C GLY A 804 -44.69 13.44 -13.07
N PRO A 805 -45.54 14.46 -13.30
CA PRO A 805 -46.97 14.27 -13.31
C PRO A 805 -47.39 13.25 -14.38
N GLY A 806 -48.05 12.17 -13.94
CA GLY A 806 -48.56 11.12 -14.79
C GLY A 806 -47.60 9.94 -15.05
N GLN A 807 -46.44 9.89 -14.43
CA GLN A 807 -45.51 8.76 -14.54
C GLN A 807 -45.64 7.82 -13.33
N ILE A 808 -45.93 6.55 -13.60
CA ILE A 808 -45.81 5.48 -12.60
C ILE A 808 -44.36 4.99 -12.67
N VAL A 809 -43.56 5.36 -11.70
CA VAL A 809 -42.21 4.77 -11.52
C VAL A 809 -42.40 3.41 -10.89
N ALA A 810 -42.21 2.35 -11.67
CA ALA A 810 -42.08 1.00 -11.11
C ALA A 810 -40.73 0.95 -10.37
N VAL A 811 -40.74 1.19 -9.10
CA VAL A 811 -39.57 0.97 -8.24
C VAL A 811 -39.53 -0.52 -7.94
N SER A 812 -38.66 -1.25 -8.59
CA SER A 812 -38.34 -2.59 -8.17
C SER A 812 -37.53 -2.49 -6.88
N TYR A 813 -38.23 -2.49 -5.75
CA TYR A 813 -37.62 -2.74 -4.45
C TYR A 813 -37.30 -4.22 -4.36
N THR A 814 -36.09 -4.59 -4.64
CA THR A 814 -35.56 -5.91 -4.25
C THR A 814 -35.36 -6.04 -2.75
N HIS A 815 -35.64 -5.01 -1.98
CA HIS A 815 -35.93 -5.07 -0.55
C HIS A 815 -37.44 -5.18 -0.36
N LEU A 816 -38.00 -6.28 -0.76
CA LEU A 816 -39.09 -6.82 -0.03
C LEU A 816 -38.56 -7.08 1.38
N THR A 817 -38.85 -6.17 2.31
CA THR A 817 -38.89 -6.53 3.70
C THR A 817 -39.77 -7.74 3.74
N LEU A 818 -39.22 -8.90 4.06
CA LEU A 818 -39.98 -10.06 4.43
C LEU A 818 -40.93 -9.59 5.53
N PRO A 819 -42.24 -9.81 5.38
CA PRO A 819 -43.11 -9.54 6.46
C PRO A 819 -42.61 -10.36 7.64
N THR A 820 -42.21 -9.69 8.71
CA THR A 820 -41.99 -10.32 10.00
C THR A 820 -43.33 -10.84 10.47
N SER A 821 -43.59 -12.09 10.24
CA SER A 821 -44.60 -12.88 10.94
C SER A 821 -43.94 -13.62 12.08
#